data_241564486a87c26b382e894cde2002b3
#
_entry.id   241564486a87c26b382e894cde2002b3
#
_cell.length_a   1.000
_cell.length_b   1.000
_cell.length_c   1.000
_cell.angle_alpha   90.00
_cell.angle_beta   90.00
_cell.angle_gamma   90.00
#
_symmetry.space_group_name_H-M   'P 1'
#
loop_
_entity.id
_entity.type
_entity.pdbx_description
1 polymer ?
#
loop_
_entity_poly.entity_id
_entity_poly.type
_entity_poly.pdbx_seq_one_letter_code
_entity_poly.pdbx_strand_id
1 'polypeptide(L)'
;MTTRLSSSLLPTHWQREKIDLMARNAALRVRDILSILEKINCSNDIKKLRRDELEPLCAEIRSFLVENIAKTGGHLASNLGTVELTVALHRVYDSSVDRLVFDVGHQSYTHKIITGRRDRFSTLRQYGGLSGFPKPYESADDAFCMGHASNSVSVALGMARARTLTGGKYDVAAIIGDGALTGGLASEGLSDAASSGEPLLIILNDNKMSISRSVGGTAKTLQDLRTRPAYLGFKRWYRATFGRLPALYRFNHRIKESLKSRLIPSNMFSEIGLYYLGPVDGHDVHTLETVIRWARDMRIPVLLHVVTQKGRGCRYAEQQPEKYHGIGTFDPLTGEVLDNKVGFSDMFGQYLCDLAEEDESIAAITAAMCDGTGIASFAERFPKRFFDVGIAEGHAVSMASGMAKQGLTPVFAVYSSFLQRAYDMLIEDAALQDLHVVFAVDRSGLVGNDGETHHGVFDVSYLCSVPNMTVFCPASFFELRDMLRLAVYAINGPVAVRYPRGGQGEYTESCTQPEVVLKEGKDVTVVCYGTMINQALAAARLLEQKNISAEIIKLGVIKPNNFAQILTSVKKTARLIVAEDVCSSGCVGERIVAAAAQGGVEIGRTMLLNLGDGIVAHGRVEELLRDRGLDAAGIAKAAEKICTENG
;
A
#
# COMPACT_ATOMS: atom_id res chain seq x y z
N MET A 1 38.39 -25.00 69.01
CA MET A 1 37.91 -26.13 68.19
C MET A 1 37.61 -25.62 66.82
N THR A 2 38.54 -25.85 65.93
CA THR A 2 38.55 -25.41 64.53
C THR A 2 38.08 -26.57 63.68
N THR A 3 36.92 -26.46 63.02
CA THR A 3 36.47 -27.41 62.02
C THR A 3 36.69 -26.83 60.62
N ARG A 4 37.61 -27.43 59.90
CA ARG A 4 37.91 -27.19 58.47
C ARG A 4 36.76 -27.73 57.64
N LEU A 5 36.15 -26.92 56.80
CA LEU A 5 35.30 -27.33 55.69
C LEU A 5 36.18 -27.69 54.48
N SER A 6 35.93 -28.89 53.99
CA SER A 6 36.67 -29.56 52.91
C SER A 6 36.43 -28.91 51.53
N SER A 7 37.49 -28.90 50.78
CA SER A 7 37.68 -28.45 49.40
C SER A 7 36.64 -29.04 48.43
N SER A 8 36.07 -28.17 47.64
CA SER A 8 35.21 -28.42 46.48
C SER A 8 35.88 -29.36 45.45
N LEU A 9 35.16 -30.40 45.06
CA LEU A 9 35.44 -31.29 43.96
C LEU A 9 35.40 -30.53 42.61
N LEU A 10 36.55 -30.13 42.11
CA LEU A 10 36.71 -29.76 40.71
C LEU A 10 36.57 -31.04 39.85
N PRO A 11 35.80 -31.02 38.75
CA PRO A 11 35.65 -32.20 37.88
C PRO A 11 37.02 -32.61 37.33
N THR A 12 37.29 -33.92 37.37
CA THR A 12 38.51 -34.52 36.83
C THR A 12 38.67 -34.22 35.34
N HIS A 13 39.91 -34.24 34.82
CA HIS A 13 40.20 -34.01 33.40
C HIS A 13 39.29 -34.84 32.46
N TRP A 14 39.02 -36.08 32.83
CA TRP A 14 38.14 -37.00 32.10
C TRP A 14 36.65 -36.59 32.15
N GLN A 15 36.19 -36.00 33.24
CA GLN A 15 34.82 -35.46 33.34
C GLN A 15 34.66 -34.18 32.50
N ARG A 16 35.67 -33.32 32.43
CA ARG A 16 35.69 -32.13 31.56
C ARG A 16 35.66 -32.52 30.09
N GLU A 17 36.47 -33.48 29.65
CA GLU A 17 36.44 -33.99 28.28
C GLU A 17 35.10 -34.60 27.90
N LYS A 18 34.44 -35.31 28.82
CA LYS A 18 33.12 -35.90 28.58
C LYS A 18 32.01 -34.85 28.51
N ILE A 19 32.08 -33.78 29.31
CA ILE A 19 31.19 -32.62 29.26
C ILE A 19 31.43 -31.84 27.98
N ASP A 20 32.67 -31.62 27.57
CA ASP A 20 33.01 -30.95 26.30
C ASP A 20 32.57 -31.77 25.07
N LEU A 21 32.73 -33.09 25.13
CA LEU A 21 32.28 -34.00 24.06
C LEU A 21 30.72 -34.05 23.99
N MET A 22 30.03 -34.04 25.13
CA MET A 22 28.59 -33.95 25.19
C MET A 22 28.10 -32.58 24.72
N ALA A 23 28.77 -31.48 25.08
CA ALA A 23 28.48 -30.14 24.61
C ALA A 23 28.77 -30.00 23.10
N ARG A 24 29.86 -30.57 22.60
CA ARG A 24 30.17 -30.63 21.16
C ARG A 24 29.18 -31.51 20.40
N ASN A 25 28.79 -32.65 20.95
CA ASN A 25 27.76 -33.51 20.34
C ASN A 25 26.35 -32.91 20.41
N ALA A 26 26.01 -32.16 21.47
CA ALA A 26 24.81 -31.37 21.55
C ALA A 26 24.83 -30.18 20.56
N ALA A 27 25.96 -29.48 20.45
CA ALA A 27 26.18 -28.41 19.47
C ALA A 27 26.21 -28.94 18.03
N LEU A 28 26.77 -30.14 17.81
CA LEU A 28 26.69 -30.80 16.50
C LEU A 28 25.27 -31.29 16.18
N ARG A 29 24.51 -31.80 17.15
CA ARG A 29 23.10 -32.15 16.97
C ARG A 29 22.22 -30.90 16.77
N VAL A 30 22.56 -29.77 17.34
CA VAL A 30 21.94 -28.47 17.08
C VAL A 30 22.37 -27.91 15.72
N ARG A 31 23.62 -28.23 15.27
CA ARG A 31 24.10 -27.83 13.94
C ARG A 31 23.62 -28.73 12.80
N ASP A 32 23.28 -30.00 13.08
CA ASP A 32 22.66 -30.93 12.11
C ASP A 32 21.14 -30.73 11.96
N ILE A 33 20.51 -29.85 12.73
CA ILE A 33 19.21 -29.26 12.41
C ILE A 33 19.50 -28.00 11.57
N LEU A 34 19.95 -28.21 10.32
CA LEU A 34 19.84 -27.18 9.29
C LEU A 34 18.42 -26.62 9.36
N SER A 35 18.27 -25.31 9.57
CA SER A 35 16.98 -24.62 9.50
C SER A 35 16.27 -25.13 8.26
N ILE A 36 15.03 -25.54 8.38
CA ILE A 36 14.25 -26.04 7.23
C ILE A 36 14.17 -24.97 6.17
N LEU A 37 14.11 -23.70 6.60
CA LEU A 37 14.10 -22.55 5.72
C LEU A 37 15.38 -22.45 4.86
N GLU A 38 16.54 -22.87 5.36
CA GLU A 38 17.78 -22.90 4.57
C GLU A 38 17.77 -23.89 3.42
N LYS A 39 16.88 -24.89 3.46
CA LYS A 39 16.67 -25.85 2.36
C LYS A 39 15.85 -25.26 1.21
N ILE A 40 15.24 -24.08 1.39
CA ILE A 40 14.35 -23.44 0.41
C ILE A 40 15.13 -22.35 -0.32
N ASN A 41 15.51 -22.63 -1.57
CA ASN A 41 16.27 -21.72 -2.43
C ASN A 41 15.56 -21.42 -3.76
N CYS A 42 14.49 -22.15 -4.08
CA CYS A 42 13.62 -21.88 -5.22
C CYS A 42 12.20 -22.40 -4.94
N SER A 43 11.22 -21.98 -5.76
CA SER A 43 9.80 -22.28 -5.59
C SER A 43 9.45 -23.77 -5.49
N ASN A 44 10.25 -24.64 -6.11
CA ASN A 44 9.99 -26.08 -6.10
C ASN A 44 10.65 -26.85 -4.95
N ASP A 45 11.53 -26.21 -4.17
CA ASP A 45 12.17 -26.90 -3.03
C ASP A 45 11.16 -27.24 -1.93
N ILE A 46 10.16 -26.40 -1.72
CA ILE A 46 9.09 -26.64 -0.74
C ILE A 46 8.31 -27.95 -1.03
N LYS A 47 8.23 -28.38 -2.29
CA LYS A 47 7.56 -29.62 -2.70
C LYS A 47 8.32 -30.87 -2.27
N LYS A 48 9.63 -30.76 -1.99
CA LYS A 48 10.51 -31.84 -1.52
C LYS A 48 10.41 -32.09 -0.03
N LEU A 49 9.84 -31.15 0.74
CA LEU A 49 9.71 -31.28 2.19
C LEU A 49 8.70 -32.36 2.57
N ARG A 50 8.99 -33.05 3.67
CA ARG A 50 8.03 -33.96 4.30
C ARG A 50 6.91 -33.17 4.95
N ARG A 51 5.80 -33.85 5.19
CA ARG A 51 4.60 -33.22 5.78
C ARG A 51 4.85 -32.70 7.19
N ASP A 52 5.64 -33.42 8.00
CA ASP A 52 6.00 -33.02 9.37
C ASP A 52 6.98 -31.84 9.44
N GLU A 53 7.62 -31.45 8.32
CA GLU A 53 8.50 -30.28 8.23
C GLU A 53 7.74 -28.97 7.94
N LEU A 54 6.45 -29.00 7.55
CA LEU A 54 5.73 -27.81 7.10
C LEU A 54 5.39 -26.83 8.25
N GLU A 55 4.92 -27.33 9.40
CA GLU A 55 4.62 -26.48 10.55
C GLU A 55 5.89 -25.83 11.14
N PRO A 56 7.01 -26.57 11.33
CA PRO A 56 8.28 -25.94 11.70
C PRO A 56 8.76 -24.89 10.69
N LEU A 57 8.64 -25.13 9.38
CA LEU A 57 8.96 -24.15 8.35
C LEU A 57 8.14 -22.86 8.53
N CYS A 58 6.83 -22.98 8.77
CA CYS A 58 5.99 -21.81 9.01
C CYS A 58 6.45 -21.00 10.23
N ALA A 59 6.92 -21.65 11.29
CA ALA A 59 7.45 -20.98 12.47
C ALA A 59 8.78 -20.26 12.15
N GLU A 60 9.69 -20.89 11.42
CA GLU A 60 10.95 -20.29 10.99
C GLU A 60 10.72 -19.07 10.07
N ILE A 61 9.79 -19.16 9.10
CA ILE A 61 9.42 -18.03 8.24
C ILE A 61 8.90 -16.84 9.08
N ARG A 62 8.06 -17.09 10.11
CA ARG A 62 7.59 -16.02 10.99
C ARG A 62 8.70 -15.31 11.73
N SER A 63 9.61 -16.08 12.33
CA SER A 63 10.78 -15.51 13.02
C SER A 63 11.62 -14.68 12.07
N PHE A 64 11.88 -15.19 10.88
CA PHE A 64 12.63 -14.49 9.84
C PHE A 64 11.94 -13.17 9.42
N LEU A 65 10.62 -13.18 9.25
CA LEU A 65 9.84 -11.98 8.90
C LEU A 65 9.93 -10.91 10.00
N VAL A 66 9.75 -11.29 11.27
CA VAL A 66 9.83 -10.34 12.41
C VAL A 66 11.22 -9.70 12.47
N GLU A 67 12.29 -10.50 12.40
CA GLU A 67 13.67 -10.03 12.48
C GLU A 67 14.07 -9.08 11.34
N ASN A 68 13.63 -9.36 10.12
CA ASN A 68 13.99 -8.55 8.96
C ASN A 68 13.12 -7.28 8.86
N ILE A 69 11.80 -7.40 9.05
CA ILE A 69 10.90 -6.24 8.99
C ILE A 69 11.17 -5.26 10.14
N ALA A 70 11.62 -5.73 11.30
CA ALA A 70 12.07 -4.85 12.38
C ALA A 70 13.17 -3.88 11.94
N LYS A 71 14.05 -4.31 11.03
CA LYS A 71 15.19 -3.51 10.52
C LYS A 71 14.84 -2.67 9.30
N THR A 72 13.97 -3.15 8.41
CA THR A 72 13.67 -2.50 7.12
C THR A 72 12.36 -1.71 7.13
N GLY A 73 11.49 -1.97 8.12
CA GLY A 73 10.08 -1.64 8.03
C GLY A 73 9.36 -2.53 7.00
N GLY A 74 8.03 -2.44 6.94
CA GLY A 74 7.23 -3.18 5.98
C GLY A 74 5.87 -3.60 6.50
N HIS A 75 5.23 -4.53 5.78
CA HIS A 75 3.88 -5.02 6.09
C HIS A 75 3.96 -6.27 6.98
N LEU A 76 4.12 -6.10 8.31
CA LEU A 76 4.36 -7.22 9.22
C LEU A 76 3.11 -8.07 9.45
N ALA A 77 2.03 -7.45 9.96
CA ALA A 77 0.87 -8.19 10.46
C ALA A 77 0.16 -8.99 9.35
N SER A 78 0.08 -8.43 8.14
CA SER A 78 -0.55 -9.09 6.99
C SER A 78 0.24 -10.33 6.54
N ASN A 79 1.58 -10.25 6.54
CA ASN A 79 2.45 -11.37 6.16
C ASN A 79 2.42 -12.49 7.20
N LEU A 80 2.47 -12.16 8.50
CA LEU A 80 2.38 -13.15 9.57
C LEU A 80 1.06 -13.94 9.53
N GLY A 81 -0.02 -13.30 9.10
CA GLY A 81 -1.34 -13.94 8.98
C GLY A 81 -1.47 -14.93 7.83
N THR A 82 -0.61 -14.87 6.81
CA THR A 82 -0.76 -15.66 5.56
C THR A 82 0.35 -16.68 5.33
N VAL A 83 1.18 -16.98 6.33
CA VAL A 83 2.33 -17.89 6.18
C VAL A 83 1.89 -19.28 5.75
N GLU A 84 0.99 -19.95 6.50
CA GLU A 84 0.51 -21.30 6.17
C GLU A 84 -0.23 -21.33 4.83
N LEU A 85 -1.04 -20.32 4.55
CA LEU A 85 -1.74 -20.21 3.28
C LEU A 85 -0.76 -20.16 2.10
N THR A 86 0.28 -19.33 2.21
CA THR A 86 1.28 -19.19 1.15
C THR A 86 2.12 -20.46 1.00
N VAL A 87 2.52 -21.09 2.11
CA VAL A 87 3.21 -22.41 2.10
C VAL A 87 2.34 -23.46 1.41
N ALA A 88 1.05 -23.55 1.74
CA ALA A 88 0.13 -24.51 1.12
C ALA A 88 -0.08 -24.24 -0.37
N LEU A 89 -0.14 -22.99 -0.78
CA LEU A 89 -0.20 -22.60 -2.20
C LEU A 89 1.01 -23.13 -2.97
N HIS A 90 2.23 -22.89 -2.49
CA HIS A 90 3.45 -23.37 -3.14
C HIS A 90 3.65 -24.88 -3.08
N ARG A 91 2.97 -25.59 -2.18
CA ARG A 91 2.88 -27.06 -2.18
C ARG A 91 2.04 -27.59 -3.33
N VAL A 92 1.06 -26.80 -3.80
CA VAL A 92 0.07 -27.22 -4.81
C VAL A 92 0.41 -26.65 -6.19
N TYR A 93 0.78 -25.39 -6.27
CA TYR A 93 1.11 -24.68 -7.50
C TYR A 93 2.62 -24.65 -7.77
N ASP A 94 2.98 -24.46 -9.01
CA ASP A 94 4.34 -24.13 -9.45
C ASP A 94 4.35 -22.68 -9.93
N SER A 95 4.78 -21.75 -9.11
CA SER A 95 4.73 -20.32 -9.42
C SER A 95 5.59 -19.90 -10.63
N SER A 96 6.54 -20.75 -11.03
CA SER A 96 7.30 -20.52 -12.27
C SER A 96 6.46 -20.78 -13.53
N VAL A 97 5.39 -21.59 -13.41
CA VAL A 97 4.48 -21.96 -14.50
C VAL A 97 3.08 -21.41 -14.26
N ASP A 98 2.54 -21.63 -13.06
CA ASP A 98 1.20 -21.21 -12.65
C ASP A 98 1.16 -19.71 -12.30
N ARG A 99 -0.03 -19.15 -12.23
CA ARG A 99 -0.22 -17.73 -11.98
C ARG A 99 -0.88 -17.51 -10.62
N LEU A 100 -0.08 -17.07 -9.63
CA LEU A 100 -0.53 -16.65 -8.30
C LEU A 100 -0.65 -15.13 -8.26
N VAL A 101 -1.87 -14.61 -8.19
CA VAL A 101 -2.16 -13.17 -8.17
C VAL A 101 -2.56 -12.75 -6.77
N PHE A 102 -1.69 -12.03 -6.08
CA PHE A 102 -1.91 -11.53 -4.72
C PHE A 102 -2.56 -10.15 -4.77
N ASP A 103 -3.80 -10.00 -4.33
CA ASP A 103 -4.49 -8.69 -4.26
C ASP A 103 -3.71 -7.72 -3.36
N VAL A 104 -3.54 -6.47 -3.77
CA VAL A 104 -2.58 -5.52 -3.16
C VAL A 104 -1.14 -6.02 -3.26
N GLY A 105 -0.86 -7.24 -2.82
CA GLY A 105 0.45 -7.88 -2.83
C GLY A 105 1.34 -7.57 -1.62
N HIS A 106 0.87 -6.77 -0.66
CA HIS A 106 1.60 -6.44 0.56
C HIS A 106 1.83 -7.65 1.49
N GLN A 107 1.07 -8.74 1.34
CA GLN A 107 1.18 -10.01 2.08
C GLN A 107 2.05 -11.06 1.36
N SER A 108 2.86 -10.68 0.37
CA SER A 108 3.62 -11.59 -0.49
C SER A 108 5.05 -11.91 0.00
N TYR A 109 5.44 -11.52 1.22
CA TYR A 109 6.82 -11.72 1.68
C TYR A 109 7.18 -13.19 1.84
N THR A 110 6.26 -14.02 2.34
CA THR A 110 6.44 -15.48 2.38
C THR A 110 6.63 -16.06 0.98
N HIS A 111 5.88 -15.56 -0.02
CA HIS A 111 6.07 -15.93 -1.43
C HIS A 111 7.48 -15.55 -1.92
N LYS A 112 7.97 -14.34 -1.63
CA LYS A 112 9.34 -13.94 -1.98
C LYS A 112 10.40 -14.82 -1.31
N ILE A 113 10.21 -15.20 -0.04
CA ILE A 113 11.11 -16.11 0.68
C ILE A 113 11.18 -17.47 -0.02
N ILE A 114 10.02 -18.08 -0.30
CA ILE A 114 9.90 -19.41 -0.90
C ILE A 114 10.47 -19.44 -2.32
N THR A 115 10.39 -18.34 -3.04
CA THR A 115 10.87 -18.20 -4.44
C THR A 115 12.33 -17.77 -4.54
N GLY A 116 13.14 -17.97 -3.47
CA GLY A 116 14.60 -17.84 -3.50
C GLY A 116 15.14 -16.42 -3.28
N ARG A 117 14.28 -15.48 -2.80
CA ARG A 117 14.71 -14.09 -2.53
C ARG A 117 15.06 -13.82 -1.06
N ARG A 118 15.11 -14.87 -0.21
CA ARG A 118 15.39 -14.78 1.23
C ARG A 118 16.64 -13.96 1.55
N ASP A 119 17.74 -14.23 0.88
CA ASP A 119 19.04 -13.61 1.18
C ASP A 119 19.11 -12.12 0.83
N ARG A 120 18.13 -11.61 0.08
CA ARG A 120 17.97 -10.19 -0.28
C ARG A 120 17.04 -9.42 0.66
N PHE A 121 16.45 -10.05 1.68
CA PHE A 121 15.48 -9.40 2.56
C PHE A 121 16.02 -8.21 3.36
N SER A 122 17.34 -8.16 3.61
CA SER A 122 17.99 -6.98 4.19
C SER A 122 17.84 -5.71 3.34
N THR A 123 17.51 -5.86 2.05
CA THR A 123 17.28 -4.74 1.11
C THR A 123 15.81 -4.46 0.84
N LEU A 124 14.88 -5.08 1.61
CA LEU A 124 13.45 -4.93 1.42
C LEU A 124 13.03 -3.46 1.51
N ARG A 125 12.33 -2.96 0.48
CA ARG A 125 11.82 -1.58 0.37
C ARG A 125 12.93 -0.49 0.34
N GLN A 126 14.19 -0.87 0.09
CA GLN A 126 15.31 0.06 -0.08
C GLN A 126 15.57 0.30 -1.57
N TYR A 127 16.15 1.46 -1.88
CA TYR A 127 16.49 1.83 -3.26
C TYR A 127 17.39 0.77 -3.92
N GLY A 128 16.98 0.28 -5.11
CA GLY A 128 17.66 -0.82 -5.81
C GLY A 128 17.56 -2.19 -5.16
N GLY A 129 16.81 -2.32 -4.05
CA GLY A 129 16.57 -3.57 -3.34
C GLY A 129 15.29 -4.28 -3.73
N LEU A 130 14.79 -5.16 -2.83
CA LEU A 130 13.52 -5.86 -3.02
C LEU A 130 12.34 -4.92 -2.81
N SER A 131 11.37 -4.96 -3.73
CA SER A 131 10.07 -4.29 -3.56
C SER A 131 9.25 -4.94 -2.44
N GLY A 132 8.42 -4.13 -1.78
CA GLY A 132 7.40 -4.60 -0.83
C GLY A 132 6.19 -5.30 -1.49
N PHE A 133 6.16 -5.38 -2.82
CA PHE A 133 5.07 -5.94 -3.63
C PHE A 133 5.60 -6.91 -4.68
N PRO A 134 4.78 -7.81 -5.23
CA PRO A 134 5.17 -8.68 -6.34
C PRO A 134 5.56 -7.87 -7.58
N LYS A 135 6.65 -8.27 -8.23
CA LYS A 135 7.19 -7.61 -9.43
C LYS A 135 7.74 -8.65 -10.41
N PRO A 136 7.15 -8.82 -11.60
CA PRO A 136 7.63 -9.76 -12.62
C PRO A 136 9.08 -9.51 -13.06
N TYR A 137 9.59 -8.30 -12.94
CA TYR A 137 10.99 -7.98 -13.23
C TYR A 137 11.96 -8.34 -12.08
N GLU A 138 11.46 -8.64 -10.87
CA GLU A 138 12.28 -9.20 -9.79
C GLU A 138 12.39 -10.73 -9.87
N SER A 139 11.30 -11.39 -10.27
CA SER A 139 11.22 -12.85 -10.38
C SER A 139 10.12 -13.27 -11.34
N ALA A 140 10.39 -14.30 -12.15
CA ALA A 140 9.38 -14.94 -13.00
C ALA A 140 8.25 -15.63 -12.19
N ASP A 141 8.45 -15.87 -10.90
CA ASP A 141 7.43 -16.39 -9.97
C ASP A 141 6.35 -15.33 -9.64
N ASP A 142 6.62 -14.05 -9.83
CA ASP A 142 5.66 -12.96 -9.62
C ASP A 142 4.79 -12.80 -10.89
N ALA A 143 3.56 -13.27 -10.85
CA ALA A 143 2.69 -13.31 -12.04
C ALA A 143 2.27 -11.94 -12.56
N PHE A 144 2.17 -10.92 -11.69
CA PHE A 144 1.69 -9.58 -12.03
C PHE A 144 2.21 -8.52 -11.06
N CYS A 145 2.40 -7.28 -11.54
CA CYS A 145 2.65 -6.12 -10.67
C CYS A 145 1.39 -5.77 -9.90
N MET A 146 1.45 -5.86 -8.58
CA MET A 146 0.32 -5.54 -7.71
C MET A 146 0.69 -4.37 -6.78
N GLY A 147 -0.29 -3.69 -6.22
CA GLY A 147 -0.12 -2.57 -5.28
C GLY A 147 -1.44 -2.00 -4.79
N HIS A 148 -2.44 -1.92 -5.67
CA HIS A 148 -3.78 -1.46 -5.33
C HIS A 148 -4.73 -2.63 -5.08
N ALA A 149 -5.74 -2.43 -4.22
CA ALA A 149 -6.70 -3.44 -3.85
C ALA A 149 -7.77 -3.71 -4.94
N SER A 150 -8.43 -4.85 -4.85
CA SER A 150 -9.67 -5.20 -5.54
C SER A 150 -9.54 -5.62 -7.02
N ASN A 151 -8.34 -5.63 -7.62
CA ASN A 151 -8.16 -5.95 -9.04
C ASN A 151 -7.69 -7.40 -9.31
N SER A 152 -7.33 -8.16 -8.27
CA SER A 152 -6.73 -9.51 -8.43
C SER A 152 -7.63 -10.49 -9.15
N VAL A 153 -8.93 -10.48 -8.87
CA VAL A 153 -9.91 -11.39 -9.49
C VAL A 153 -10.03 -11.12 -10.98
N SER A 154 -10.13 -9.84 -11.37
CA SER A 154 -10.21 -9.43 -12.78
C SER A 154 -8.93 -9.79 -13.54
N VAL A 155 -7.75 -9.54 -12.95
CA VAL A 155 -6.45 -9.91 -13.54
C VAL A 155 -6.34 -11.42 -13.71
N ALA A 156 -6.67 -12.19 -12.67
CA ALA A 156 -6.61 -13.65 -12.70
C ALA A 156 -7.60 -14.25 -13.71
N LEU A 157 -8.81 -13.71 -13.81
CA LEU A 157 -9.79 -14.11 -14.82
C LEU A 157 -9.28 -13.85 -16.23
N GLY A 158 -8.65 -12.69 -16.48
CA GLY A 158 -8.00 -12.39 -17.75
C GLY A 158 -6.92 -13.40 -18.11
N MET A 159 -6.08 -13.79 -17.14
CA MET A 159 -5.07 -14.85 -17.32
C MET A 159 -5.70 -16.22 -17.58
N ALA A 160 -6.79 -16.58 -16.90
CA ALA A 160 -7.50 -17.83 -17.11
C ALA A 160 -8.10 -17.91 -18.53
N ARG A 161 -8.73 -16.84 -18.99
CA ARG A 161 -9.24 -16.73 -20.38
C ARG A 161 -8.12 -16.81 -21.42
N ALA A 162 -7.01 -16.12 -21.20
CA ALA A 162 -5.85 -16.19 -22.06
C ALA A 162 -5.31 -17.63 -22.17
N ARG A 163 -5.22 -18.36 -21.03
CA ARG A 163 -4.87 -19.78 -21.00
C ARG A 163 -5.79 -20.60 -21.90
N THR A 164 -7.10 -20.43 -21.77
CA THR A 164 -8.09 -21.18 -22.55
C THR A 164 -7.98 -20.86 -24.04
N LEU A 165 -7.86 -19.60 -24.41
CA LEU A 165 -7.76 -19.15 -25.79
C LEU A 165 -6.45 -19.60 -26.47
N THR A 166 -5.35 -19.64 -25.72
CA THR A 166 -4.02 -20.02 -26.26
C THR A 166 -3.68 -21.50 -26.08
N GLY A 167 -4.53 -22.29 -25.44
CA GLY A 167 -4.25 -23.70 -25.11
C GLY A 167 -3.14 -23.85 -24.06
N GLY A 168 -2.92 -22.85 -23.23
CA GLY A 168 -1.90 -22.82 -22.18
C GLY A 168 -2.15 -23.90 -21.12
N LYS A 169 -1.07 -24.37 -20.47
CA LYS A 169 -1.11 -25.46 -19.47
C LYS A 169 -0.68 -24.97 -18.08
N TYR A 170 -1.22 -23.88 -17.62
CA TYR A 170 -0.97 -23.34 -16.29
C TYR A 170 -2.29 -23.16 -15.53
N ASP A 171 -2.23 -23.24 -14.22
CA ASP A 171 -3.34 -22.94 -13.35
C ASP A 171 -3.27 -21.49 -12.86
N VAL A 172 -4.43 -20.93 -12.45
CA VAL A 172 -4.53 -19.56 -12.00
C VAL A 172 -5.23 -19.51 -10.65
N ALA A 173 -4.65 -18.78 -9.70
CA ALA A 173 -5.26 -18.49 -8.41
C ALA A 173 -5.15 -17.01 -8.06
N ALA A 174 -6.24 -16.41 -7.61
CA ALA A 174 -6.30 -15.08 -7.02
C ALA A 174 -6.40 -15.17 -5.50
N ILE A 175 -5.62 -14.39 -4.77
CA ILE A 175 -5.65 -14.30 -3.31
C ILE A 175 -6.13 -12.89 -2.95
N ILE A 176 -7.36 -12.76 -2.46
CA ILE A 176 -8.00 -11.49 -2.12
C ILE A 176 -8.34 -11.42 -0.63
N GLY A 177 -8.05 -10.30 0.01
CA GLY A 177 -8.45 -10.02 1.39
C GLY A 177 -9.91 -9.58 1.51
N ASP A 178 -10.51 -9.79 2.69
CA ASP A 178 -11.87 -9.36 2.99
C ASP A 178 -12.07 -7.84 2.88
N GLY A 179 -11.04 -7.04 3.21
CA GLY A 179 -11.04 -5.60 2.97
C GLY A 179 -11.08 -5.24 1.48
N ALA A 180 -10.25 -5.89 0.66
CA ALA A 180 -10.20 -5.66 -0.78
C ALA A 180 -11.50 -6.10 -1.51
N LEU A 181 -12.24 -7.04 -0.90
CA LEU A 181 -13.53 -7.50 -1.43
C LEU A 181 -14.62 -6.40 -1.35
N THR A 182 -14.44 -5.35 -0.55
CA THR A 182 -15.39 -4.23 -0.47
C THR A 182 -15.36 -3.32 -1.70
N GLY A 183 -14.28 -3.37 -2.50
CA GLY A 183 -14.17 -2.56 -3.72
C GLY A 183 -15.08 -3.03 -4.85
N GLY A 184 -15.65 -2.09 -5.60
CA GLY A 184 -16.58 -2.37 -6.71
C GLY A 184 -15.97 -3.29 -7.77
N LEU A 185 -14.72 -3.05 -8.17
CA LEU A 185 -14.01 -3.87 -9.16
C LEU A 185 -13.88 -5.36 -8.74
N ALA A 186 -13.75 -5.65 -7.43
CA ALA A 186 -13.75 -7.03 -6.95
C ALA A 186 -15.12 -7.70 -7.18
N SER A 187 -16.21 -6.96 -6.92
CA SER A 187 -17.58 -7.46 -7.16
C SER A 187 -17.85 -7.71 -8.64
N GLU A 188 -17.41 -6.81 -9.52
CA GLU A 188 -17.46 -6.96 -10.98
C GLU A 188 -16.68 -8.21 -11.43
N GLY A 189 -15.44 -8.36 -10.95
CA GLY A 189 -14.60 -9.51 -11.24
C GLY A 189 -15.18 -10.83 -10.76
N LEU A 190 -15.79 -10.88 -9.57
CA LEU A 190 -16.47 -12.07 -9.03
C LEU A 190 -17.70 -12.44 -9.86
N SER A 191 -18.50 -11.46 -10.24
CA SER A 191 -19.72 -11.67 -11.06
C SER A 191 -19.35 -12.25 -12.43
N ASP A 192 -18.33 -11.70 -13.09
CA ASP A 192 -17.85 -12.19 -14.39
C ASP A 192 -17.17 -13.57 -14.26
N ALA A 193 -16.36 -13.79 -13.22
CA ALA A 193 -15.75 -15.10 -12.96
C ALA A 193 -16.81 -16.20 -12.76
N ALA A 194 -17.88 -15.90 -12.02
CA ALA A 194 -18.97 -16.84 -11.76
C ALA A 194 -19.66 -17.33 -13.04
N SER A 195 -19.84 -16.43 -14.01
CA SER A 195 -20.50 -16.75 -15.28
C SER A 195 -19.57 -17.32 -16.36
N SER A 196 -18.24 -17.19 -16.16
CA SER A 196 -17.24 -17.50 -17.18
C SER A 196 -17.04 -18.99 -17.46
N GLY A 197 -17.27 -19.84 -16.46
CA GLY A 197 -16.91 -21.26 -16.51
C GLY A 197 -15.40 -21.54 -16.52
N GLU A 198 -14.54 -20.51 -16.46
CA GLU A 198 -13.09 -20.65 -16.47
C GLU A 198 -12.57 -21.33 -15.20
N PRO A 199 -11.71 -22.36 -15.29
CA PRO A 199 -11.02 -22.91 -14.13
C PRO A 199 -10.16 -21.84 -13.44
N LEU A 200 -10.65 -21.31 -12.33
CA LEU A 200 -10.03 -20.25 -11.55
C LEU A 200 -10.27 -20.49 -10.06
N LEU A 201 -9.21 -20.50 -9.25
CA LEU A 201 -9.33 -20.51 -7.79
C LEU A 201 -9.26 -19.09 -7.24
N ILE A 202 -10.30 -18.65 -6.56
CA ILE A 202 -10.35 -17.40 -5.82
C ILE A 202 -10.27 -17.73 -4.35
N ILE A 203 -9.21 -17.28 -3.67
CA ILE A 203 -9.01 -17.50 -2.23
C ILE A 203 -9.36 -16.20 -1.51
N LEU A 204 -10.47 -16.23 -0.79
CA LEU A 204 -10.86 -15.16 0.12
C LEU A 204 -10.14 -15.35 1.45
N ASN A 205 -9.14 -14.52 1.70
CA ASN A 205 -8.42 -14.46 2.98
C ASN A 205 -9.17 -13.54 3.94
N ASP A 206 -9.96 -14.13 4.82
CA ASP A 206 -10.81 -13.43 5.78
C ASP A 206 -10.12 -13.33 7.14
N ASN A 207 -9.60 -12.15 7.47
CA ASN A 207 -8.97 -11.86 8.76
C ASN A 207 -9.75 -10.84 9.61
N LYS A 208 -10.97 -10.47 9.19
CA LYS A 208 -11.88 -9.49 9.83
C LYS A 208 -11.41 -8.05 9.78
N MET A 209 -10.41 -7.74 8.94
CA MET A 209 -9.77 -6.44 8.91
C MET A 209 -9.34 -6.06 7.50
N SER A 210 -9.54 -4.77 7.17
CA SER A 210 -8.77 -4.07 6.14
C SER A 210 -7.49 -3.47 6.76
N ILE A 211 -7.18 -2.21 6.55
CA ILE A 211 -6.21 -1.49 7.41
C ILE A 211 -6.81 -1.39 8.81
N SER A 212 -8.07 -0.90 8.93
CA SER A 212 -8.91 -0.94 10.12
C SER A 212 -9.92 -2.11 10.06
N ARG A 213 -10.90 -2.18 10.98
CA ARG A 213 -11.96 -3.21 10.93
C ARG A 213 -12.77 -3.07 9.66
N SER A 214 -13.01 -4.19 8.97
CA SER A 214 -13.81 -4.23 7.76
C SER A 214 -15.25 -3.74 8.02
N VAL A 215 -15.72 -2.79 7.19
CA VAL A 215 -17.04 -2.15 7.32
C VAL A 215 -17.98 -2.54 6.18
N GLY A 216 -19.27 -2.29 6.37
CA GLY A 216 -20.30 -2.49 5.34
C GLY A 216 -21.00 -3.85 5.36
N GLY A 217 -21.97 -4.03 4.46
CA GLY A 217 -22.81 -5.22 4.37
C GLY A 217 -22.06 -6.50 4.07
N THR A 218 -21.01 -6.43 3.25
CA THR A 218 -20.15 -7.57 2.92
C THR A 218 -19.43 -8.10 4.15
N ALA A 219 -18.87 -7.22 4.99
CA ALA A 219 -18.21 -7.61 6.24
C ALA A 219 -19.19 -8.29 7.21
N LYS A 220 -20.44 -7.80 7.31
CA LYS A 220 -21.50 -8.42 8.11
C LYS A 220 -21.86 -9.81 7.57
N THR A 221 -22.01 -9.96 6.26
CA THR A 221 -22.28 -11.27 5.63
C THR A 221 -21.18 -12.28 5.90
N LEU A 222 -19.90 -11.88 5.84
CA LEU A 222 -18.77 -12.74 6.17
C LEU A 222 -18.77 -13.13 7.66
N GLN A 223 -19.13 -12.21 8.56
CA GLN A 223 -19.29 -12.51 9.98
C GLN A 223 -20.38 -13.57 10.22
N ASP A 224 -21.52 -13.46 9.55
CA ASP A 224 -22.61 -14.43 9.62
C ASP A 224 -22.20 -15.81 9.11
N LEU A 225 -21.41 -15.87 8.02
CA LEU A 225 -20.88 -17.14 7.50
C LEU A 225 -19.95 -17.86 8.49
N ARG A 226 -19.14 -17.12 9.26
CA ARG A 226 -18.23 -17.69 10.26
C ARG A 226 -18.95 -18.28 11.47
N THR A 227 -20.09 -17.70 11.85
CA THR A 227 -20.81 -18.05 13.09
C THR A 227 -21.86 -19.16 12.90
N ARG A 228 -22.18 -19.55 11.66
CA ARG A 228 -23.21 -20.56 11.38
C ARG A 228 -22.83 -21.95 11.88
N PRO A 229 -23.80 -22.73 12.44
CA PRO A 229 -23.59 -24.11 12.91
C PRO A 229 -23.06 -25.07 11.82
N ALA A 230 -23.31 -24.78 10.54
CA ALA A 230 -22.78 -25.53 9.39
C ALA A 230 -21.25 -25.55 9.36
N TYR A 231 -20.58 -24.50 9.86
CA TYR A 231 -19.11 -24.45 10.01
C TYR A 231 -18.60 -25.52 10.98
N LEU A 232 -19.26 -25.67 12.12
CA LEU A 232 -18.91 -26.71 13.12
C LEU A 232 -19.21 -28.12 12.59
N GLY A 233 -20.25 -28.27 11.77
CA GLY A 233 -20.61 -29.50 11.08
C GLY A 233 -19.60 -29.88 10.00
N PHE A 234 -19.17 -28.93 9.17
CA PHE A 234 -18.14 -29.11 8.14
C PHE A 234 -16.79 -29.52 8.76
N LYS A 235 -16.36 -28.91 9.86
CA LYS A 235 -15.12 -29.27 10.59
C LYS A 235 -15.16 -30.71 11.12
N ARG A 236 -16.32 -31.16 11.66
CA ARG A 236 -16.52 -32.56 12.12
C ARG A 236 -16.58 -33.53 10.95
N TRP A 237 -17.34 -33.23 9.91
CA TRP A 237 -17.49 -34.05 8.71
C TRP A 237 -16.16 -34.18 7.97
N TYR A 238 -15.43 -33.10 7.79
CA TYR A 238 -14.12 -33.06 7.13
C TYR A 238 -13.10 -33.96 7.86
N ARG A 239 -12.98 -33.81 9.20
CA ARG A 239 -12.11 -34.68 10.02
C ARG A 239 -12.51 -36.16 9.98
N ALA A 240 -13.80 -36.45 9.90
CA ALA A 240 -14.31 -37.80 9.84
C ALA A 240 -14.12 -38.46 8.46
N THR A 241 -14.21 -37.69 7.36
CA THR A 241 -14.22 -38.20 5.98
C THR A 241 -12.82 -38.31 5.36
N PHE A 242 -11.98 -37.30 5.56
CA PHE A 242 -10.65 -37.23 4.95
C PHE A 242 -9.54 -37.85 5.81
N GLY A 243 -9.79 -38.09 7.08
CA GLY A 243 -8.82 -38.78 7.95
C GLY A 243 -8.65 -40.27 7.69
N ARG A 244 -9.47 -40.91 6.85
CA ARG A 244 -9.52 -42.38 6.76
C ARG A 244 -9.50 -43.07 5.39
N LEU A 245 -9.83 -42.43 4.23
CA LEU A 245 -9.91 -43.16 2.93
C LEU A 245 -9.72 -42.29 1.68
N PRO A 246 -8.56 -42.35 0.98
CA PRO A 246 -8.37 -41.69 -0.33
C PRO A 246 -9.05 -42.38 -1.53
N ALA A 247 -9.46 -43.63 -1.40
CA ALA A 247 -9.87 -44.45 -2.55
C ALA A 247 -11.37 -44.38 -2.92
N LEU A 248 -12.25 -43.94 -2.00
CA LEU A 248 -13.70 -43.92 -2.24
C LEU A 248 -14.20 -42.67 -3.00
N TYR A 249 -13.32 -41.76 -3.33
CA TYR A 249 -13.66 -40.42 -3.84
C TYR A 249 -14.12 -40.40 -5.30
N ARG A 250 -13.69 -41.35 -6.14
CA ARG A 250 -13.96 -41.32 -7.58
C ARG A 250 -15.34 -41.82 -8.00
N PHE A 251 -16.11 -42.46 -7.13
CA PHE A 251 -17.32 -43.19 -7.55
C PHE A 251 -18.67 -42.49 -7.35
N ASN A 252 -18.74 -41.29 -6.69
CA ASN A 252 -20.05 -40.77 -6.28
C ASN A 252 -20.32 -39.29 -6.65
N HIS A 253 -19.85 -38.83 -7.83
CA HIS A 253 -19.99 -37.41 -8.21
C HIS A 253 -21.43 -36.95 -8.49
N ARG A 254 -22.30 -37.80 -9.03
CA ARG A 254 -23.66 -37.42 -9.48
C ARG A 254 -24.75 -37.44 -8.40
N ILE A 255 -24.56 -38.16 -7.32
CA ILE A 255 -25.58 -38.27 -6.25
C ILE A 255 -25.37 -37.19 -5.17
N LYS A 256 -24.18 -36.63 -5.04
CA LYS A 256 -23.85 -35.63 -4.01
C LYS A 256 -24.37 -34.23 -4.30
N GLU A 257 -24.53 -33.83 -5.55
CA GLU A 257 -25.00 -32.45 -5.88
C GLU A 257 -26.45 -32.22 -5.44
N SER A 258 -27.32 -33.20 -5.59
CA SER A 258 -28.74 -33.06 -5.18
C SER A 258 -28.97 -33.11 -3.67
N LEU A 259 -28.07 -33.74 -2.89
CA LEU A 259 -28.14 -33.71 -1.41
C LEU A 259 -27.44 -32.50 -0.80
N LYS A 260 -26.41 -31.95 -1.46
CA LYS A 260 -25.62 -30.81 -0.97
C LYS A 260 -26.40 -29.50 -1.04
N SER A 261 -27.19 -29.28 -2.10
CA SER A 261 -28.01 -28.09 -2.27
C SER A 261 -29.09 -27.92 -1.20
N ARG A 262 -29.45 -28.98 -0.49
CA ARG A 262 -30.44 -28.96 0.61
C ARG A 262 -29.83 -28.78 2.02
N LEU A 263 -28.52 -28.95 2.16
CA LEU A 263 -27.84 -28.97 3.47
C LEU A 263 -26.90 -27.78 3.72
N ILE A 264 -26.47 -27.06 2.69
CA ILE A 264 -25.63 -25.86 2.82
C ILE A 264 -26.53 -24.66 2.58
N PRO A 265 -26.71 -23.76 3.57
CA PRO A 265 -27.46 -22.53 3.36
C PRO A 265 -26.82 -21.72 2.22
N SER A 266 -27.64 -21.18 1.33
CA SER A 266 -27.19 -20.27 0.28
C SER A 266 -26.41 -19.10 0.88
N ASN A 267 -25.38 -18.66 0.22
CA ASN A 267 -24.62 -17.47 0.54
C ASN A 267 -24.44 -16.65 -0.74
N MET A 268 -24.11 -15.35 -0.60
CA MET A 268 -23.99 -14.43 -1.73
C MET A 268 -23.09 -14.97 -2.86
N PHE A 269 -22.02 -15.68 -2.53
CA PHE A 269 -21.08 -16.22 -3.53
C PHE A 269 -21.69 -17.38 -4.33
N SER A 270 -22.45 -18.25 -3.65
CA SER A 270 -23.16 -19.33 -4.31
C SER A 270 -24.32 -18.82 -5.16
N GLU A 271 -24.98 -17.75 -4.72
CA GLU A 271 -26.11 -17.14 -5.44
C GLU A 271 -25.68 -16.47 -6.75
N ILE A 272 -24.46 -15.89 -6.80
CA ILE A 272 -23.90 -15.35 -8.06
C ILE A 272 -23.32 -16.45 -8.97
N GLY A 273 -23.27 -17.72 -8.53
CA GLY A 273 -22.85 -18.86 -9.37
C GLY A 273 -21.45 -19.41 -9.08
N LEU A 274 -20.72 -18.90 -8.08
CA LEU A 274 -19.42 -19.46 -7.68
C LEU A 274 -19.59 -20.74 -6.86
N TYR A 275 -18.72 -21.70 -7.07
CA TYR A 275 -18.64 -22.85 -6.17
C TYR A 275 -17.92 -22.46 -4.88
N TYR A 276 -18.69 -22.31 -3.80
CA TYR A 276 -18.16 -21.88 -2.50
C TYR A 276 -17.64 -23.06 -1.68
N LEU A 277 -16.39 -22.95 -1.20
CA LEU A 277 -15.76 -23.85 -0.25
C LEU A 277 -15.36 -23.11 1.02
N GLY A 278 -15.63 -23.67 2.17
CA GLY A 278 -15.18 -23.09 3.43
C GLY A 278 -16.31 -22.78 4.40
N PRO A 279 -16.04 -21.97 5.44
CA PRO A 279 -14.71 -21.43 5.79
C PRO A 279 -13.73 -22.52 6.29
N VAL A 280 -12.45 -22.35 5.97
CA VAL A 280 -11.35 -23.24 6.34
C VAL A 280 -10.39 -22.51 7.28
N ASP A 281 -9.79 -23.24 8.24
CA ASP A 281 -8.75 -22.69 9.11
C ASP A 281 -7.48 -22.37 8.29
N GLY A 282 -7.14 -21.09 8.22
CA GLY A 282 -5.99 -20.58 7.48
C GLY A 282 -4.64 -20.84 8.15
N HIS A 283 -4.63 -21.44 9.34
CA HIS A 283 -3.42 -21.80 10.08
C HIS A 283 -3.18 -23.31 10.17
N ASP A 284 -4.00 -24.11 9.49
CA ASP A 284 -3.76 -25.55 9.31
C ASP A 284 -3.21 -25.79 7.89
N VAL A 285 -1.88 -25.78 7.76
CA VAL A 285 -1.19 -25.93 6.47
C VAL A 285 -1.55 -27.23 5.76
N HIS A 286 -1.82 -28.31 6.51
CA HIS A 286 -2.14 -29.62 5.96
C HIS A 286 -3.56 -29.70 5.39
N THR A 287 -4.51 -29.08 6.09
CA THR A 287 -5.88 -28.92 5.60
C THR A 287 -5.90 -28.02 4.37
N LEU A 288 -5.18 -26.89 4.42
CA LEU A 288 -5.06 -25.95 3.29
C LEU A 288 -4.49 -26.62 2.04
N GLU A 289 -3.37 -27.36 2.14
CA GLU A 289 -2.78 -28.10 1.00
C GLU A 289 -3.82 -29.04 0.36
N THR A 290 -4.59 -29.75 1.18
CA THR A 290 -5.58 -30.72 0.69
C THR A 290 -6.75 -30.03 -0.01
N VAL A 291 -7.30 -28.95 0.59
CA VAL A 291 -8.48 -28.25 0.06
C VAL A 291 -8.12 -27.42 -1.19
N ILE A 292 -6.94 -26.78 -1.21
CA ILE A 292 -6.45 -26.03 -2.38
C ILE A 292 -6.26 -26.98 -3.57
N ARG A 293 -5.65 -28.15 -3.36
CA ARG A 293 -5.48 -29.19 -4.40
C ARG A 293 -6.83 -29.62 -4.94
N TRP A 294 -7.78 -29.92 -4.06
CA TRP A 294 -9.13 -30.33 -4.47
C TRP A 294 -9.86 -29.21 -5.24
N ALA A 295 -9.80 -27.97 -4.77
CA ALA A 295 -10.41 -26.83 -5.44
C ALA A 295 -9.84 -26.62 -6.86
N ARG A 296 -8.51 -26.71 -7.02
CA ARG A 296 -7.83 -26.63 -8.32
C ARG A 296 -8.30 -27.74 -9.28
N ASP A 297 -8.40 -28.96 -8.78
CA ASP A 297 -8.73 -30.14 -9.58
C ASP A 297 -10.22 -30.19 -10.00
N MET A 298 -11.09 -29.33 -9.43
CA MET A 298 -12.50 -29.19 -9.83
C MET A 298 -12.70 -28.62 -11.22
N ARG A 299 -11.74 -27.87 -11.74
CA ARG A 299 -11.76 -27.26 -13.09
C ARG A 299 -12.97 -26.37 -13.38
N ILE A 300 -13.47 -25.67 -12.38
CA ILE A 300 -14.55 -24.67 -12.44
C ILE A 300 -14.13 -23.44 -11.62
N PRO A 301 -14.86 -22.31 -11.72
CA PRO A 301 -14.64 -21.17 -10.83
C PRO A 301 -14.99 -21.54 -9.38
N VAL A 302 -13.99 -21.49 -8.49
CA VAL A 302 -14.14 -21.83 -7.06
C VAL A 302 -13.76 -20.64 -6.21
N LEU A 303 -14.59 -20.31 -5.21
CA LEU A 303 -14.23 -19.40 -4.12
C LEU A 303 -13.95 -20.22 -2.87
N LEU A 304 -12.69 -20.23 -2.45
CA LEU A 304 -12.23 -20.85 -1.20
C LEU A 304 -12.14 -19.77 -0.10
N HIS A 305 -13.01 -19.87 0.90
CA HIS A 305 -13.01 -18.97 2.06
C HIS A 305 -12.07 -19.50 3.13
N VAL A 306 -11.02 -18.75 3.43
CA VAL A 306 -9.98 -19.08 4.42
C VAL A 306 -10.01 -18.05 5.52
N VAL A 307 -10.09 -18.49 6.78
CA VAL A 307 -10.09 -17.61 7.96
C VAL A 307 -8.70 -17.58 8.58
N THR A 308 -8.09 -16.39 8.64
CA THR A 308 -6.76 -16.18 9.20
C THR A 308 -6.79 -15.20 10.38
N GLN A 309 -5.67 -15.10 11.08
CA GLN A 309 -5.44 -14.12 12.14
C GLN A 309 -4.28 -13.21 11.74
N LYS A 310 -4.56 -11.91 11.56
CA LYS A 310 -3.56 -10.89 11.25
C LYS A 310 -2.56 -10.78 12.41
N GLY A 311 -1.26 -10.73 12.12
CA GLY A 311 -0.20 -10.67 13.14
C GLY A 311 0.15 -12.01 13.81
N ARG A 312 -0.39 -13.14 13.35
CA ARG A 312 -0.26 -14.48 13.95
C ARG A 312 1.17 -14.82 14.39
N GLY A 313 1.32 -15.21 15.66
CA GLY A 313 2.61 -15.62 16.26
C GLY A 313 3.50 -14.47 16.72
N CYS A 314 3.03 -13.21 16.62
CA CYS A 314 3.72 -12.03 17.13
C CYS A 314 2.77 -11.25 18.05
N ARG A 315 3.01 -11.30 19.37
CA ARG A 315 2.08 -10.79 20.39
C ARG A 315 1.62 -9.35 20.15
N TYR A 316 2.54 -8.44 19.89
CA TYR A 316 2.22 -7.02 19.68
C TYR A 316 1.50 -6.79 18.35
N ALA A 317 1.81 -7.56 17.31
CA ALA A 317 1.13 -7.47 16.02
C ALA A 317 -0.29 -8.10 16.06
N GLU A 318 -0.53 -9.10 16.91
CA GLU A 318 -1.88 -9.64 17.16
C GLU A 318 -2.75 -8.67 17.96
N GLN A 319 -2.15 -7.94 18.91
CA GLN A 319 -2.86 -6.98 19.77
C GLN A 319 -3.20 -5.67 19.06
N GLN A 320 -2.33 -5.22 18.15
CA GLN A 320 -2.46 -3.95 17.42
C GLN A 320 -2.22 -4.16 15.90
N PRO A 321 -3.03 -4.98 15.22
CA PRO A 321 -2.78 -5.36 13.83
C PRO A 321 -2.87 -4.19 12.85
N GLU A 322 -3.53 -3.10 13.21
CA GLU A 322 -3.62 -1.84 12.45
C GLU A 322 -2.27 -1.14 12.42
N LYS A 323 -1.66 -0.93 13.59
CA LYS A 323 -0.33 -0.33 13.74
C LYS A 323 0.75 -1.10 12.97
N TYR A 324 0.68 -2.44 12.98
CA TYR A 324 1.65 -3.31 12.30
C TYR A 324 1.23 -3.70 10.89
N HIS A 325 0.20 -3.08 10.33
CA HIS A 325 -0.17 -3.25 8.92
C HIS A 325 0.94 -2.74 7.99
N GLY A 326 1.40 -1.49 8.21
CA GLY A 326 2.55 -0.89 7.52
C GLY A 326 3.37 -0.11 8.53
N ILE A 327 4.50 -0.68 8.97
CA ILE A 327 5.29 -0.14 10.08
C ILE A 327 6.70 0.26 9.62
N GLY A 328 7.26 1.31 10.24
CA GLY A 328 8.68 1.65 10.14
C GLY A 328 9.58 0.67 10.87
N THR A 329 10.81 1.05 11.15
CA THR A 329 11.73 0.26 11.97
C THR A 329 11.26 0.21 13.42
N PHE A 330 11.38 -0.95 14.06
CA PHE A 330 10.91 -1.16 15.44
C PHE A 330 11.82 -2.12 16.20
N ASP A 331 11.75 -2.10 17.52
CA ASP A 331 12.42 -3.09 18.38
C ASP A 331 11.66 -4.44 18.30
N PRO A 332 12.28 -5.53 17.84
CA PRO A 332 11.61 -6.82 17.71
C PRO A 332 11.22 -7.47 19.04
N LEU A 333 11.76 -7.02 20.18
CA LEU A 333 11.45 -7.54 21.51
C LEU A 333 10.24 -6.83 22.12
N THR A 334 10.19 -5.50 22.01
CA THR A 334 9.13 -4.66 22.62
C THR A 334 8.01 -4.30 21.65
N GLY A 335 8.30 -4.26 20.35
CA GLY A 335 7.40 -3.77 19.31
C GLY A 335 7.34 -2.23 19.23
N GLU A 336 8.21 -1.50 19.95
CA GLU A 336 8.24 -0.05 19.93
C GLU A 336 8.80 0.48 18.60
N VAL A 337 8.11 1.45 18.00
CA VAL A 337 8.53 2.12 16.76
C VAL A 337 9.65 3.09 17.08
N LEU A 338 10.74 3.03 16.30
CA LEU A 338 11.95 3.80 16.57
C LEU A 338 11.91 5.23 15.98
N ASP A 339 11.08 5.50 14.98
CA ASP A 339 10.91 6.82 14.36
C ASP A 339 9.44 7.24 14.41
N ASN A 340 9.13 8.25 15.21
CA ASN A 340 7.77 8.74 15.46
C ASN A 340 7.74 10.26 15.33
N LYS A 341 8.02 10.76 14.12
CA LYS A 341 7.97 12.20 13.83
C LYS A 341 6.56 12.63 13.44
N VAL A 342 6.12 13.79 13.91
CA VAL A 342 4.87 14.42 13.50
C VAL A 342 4.91 14.72 12.01
N GLY A 343 3.89 14.29 11.29
CA GLY A 343 3.73 14.49 9.85
C GLY A 343 2.56 15.38 9.48
N PHE A 344 2.43 15.67 8.18
CA PHE A 344 1.30 16.43 7.64
C PHE A 344 -0.05 15.76 7.93
N SER A 345 -0.13 14.42 7.90
CA SER A 345 -1.34 13.68 8.22
C SER A 345 -1.81 13.90 9.66
N ASP A 346 -0.87 13.91 10.62
CA ASP A 346 -1.18 14.14 12.03
C ASP A 346 -1.73 15.56 12.26
N MET A 347 -1.07 16.56 11.63
CA MET A 347 -1.49 17.95 11.71
C MET A 347 -2.82 18.20 11.00
N PHE A 348 -3.04 17.56 9.85
CA PHE A 348 -4.33 17.61 9.16
C PHE A 348 -5.48 17.11 10.05
N GLY A 349 -5.31 15.94 10.67
CA GLY A 349 -6.32 15.39 11.56
C GLY A 349 -6.64 16.30 12.75
N GLN A 350 -5.61 16.92 13.34
CA GLN A 350 -5.79 17.91 14.40
C GLN A 350 -6.57 19.14 13.92
N TYR A 351 -6.14 19.76 12.81
CA TYR A 351 -6.78 20.96 12.28
C TYR A 351 -8.22 20.71 11.82
N LEU A 352 -8.50 19.52 11.27
CA LEU A 352 -9.86 19.13 10.91
C LEU A 352 -10.75 18.98 12.15
N CYS A 353 -10.22 18.46 13.24
CA CYS A 353 -10.94 18.41 14.53
C CYS A 353 -11.25 19.81 15.04
N ASP A 354 -10.27 20.73 15.00
CA ASP A 354 -10.46 22.10 15.46
C ASP A 354 -11.56 22.82 14.65
N LEU A 355 -11.59 22.66 13.32
CA LEU A 355 -12.64 23.20 12.47
C LEU A 355 -14.01 22.57 12.76
N ALA A 356 -14.06 21.27 13.00
CA ALA A 356 -15.31 20.55 13.27
C ALA A 356 -15.90 20.85 14.67
N GLU A 357 -15.11 21.40 15.60
CA GLU A 357 -15.64 21.96 16.85
C GLU A 357 -16.40 23.26 16.62
N GLU A 358 -15.91 24.09 15.67
CA GLU A 358 -16.51 25.36 15.32
C GLU A 358 -17.72 25.19 14.39
N ASP A 359 -17.76 24.13 13.56
CA ASP A 359 -18.75 23.96 12.48
C ASP A 359 -19.31 22.52 12.42
N GLU A 360 -20.59 22.39 12.75
CA GLU A 360 -21.30 21.11 12.75
C GLU A 360 -21.61 20.58 11.34
N SER A 361 -21.49 21.40 10.28
CA SER A 361 -21.70 20.95 8.89
C SER A 361 -20.56 20.07 8.37
N ILE A 362 -19.38 20.11 9.00
CA ILE A 362 -18.21 19.35 8.59
C ILE A 362 -18.40 17.87 8.88
N ALA A 363 -18.28 17.05 7.84
CA ALA A 363 -18.29 15.59 7.91
C ALA A 363 -16.99 15.02 7.31
N ALA A 364 -16.33 14.09 8.01
CA ALA A 364 -15.12 13.44 7.52
C ALA A 364 -15.44 12.09 6.91
N ILE A 365 -14.86 11.83 5.74
CA ILE A 365 -15.00 10.59 4.99
C ILE A 365 -13.61 10.01 4.74
N THR A 366 -13.48 8.70 4.80
CA THR A 366 -12.26 7.99 4.35
C THR A 366 -12.62 6.65 3.70
N ALA A 367 -11.68 6.08 2.97
CA ALA A 367 -11.81 4.77 2.32
C ALA A 367 -10.81 3.78 2.91
N ALA A 368 -11.07 3.29 4.13
CA ALA A 368 -10.24 2.37 4.90
C ALA A 368 -8.84 2.93 5.27
N MET A 369 -8.69 4.25 5.37
CA MET A 369 -7.42 4.92 5.63
C MET A 369 -7.45 5.82 6.88
N CYS A 370 -8.33 5.54 7.86
CA CYS A 370 -8.57 6.38 9.03
C CYS A 370 -7.28 6.80 9.75
N ASP A 371 -6.47 5.83 10.17
CA ASP A 371 -5.19 6.09 10.86
C ASP A 371 -4.17 6.73 9.93
N GLY A 372 -4.08 6.23 8.71
CA GLY A 372 -3.09 6.66 7.73
C GLY A 372 -3.25 8.10 7.26
N THR A 373 -4.46 8.65 7.29
CA THR A 373 -4.77 10.06 6.98
C THR A 373 -4.88 10.95 8.22
N GLY A 374 -4.63 10.39 9.42
CA GLY A 374 -4.59 11.15 10.67
C GLY A 374 -5.96 11.49 11.27
N ILE A 375 -7.07 10.96 10.74
CA ILE A 375 -8.43 11.34 11.20
C ILE A 375 -9.02 10.41 12.27
N ALA A 376 -8.21 9.57 12.91
CA ALA A 376 -8.66 8.71 14.01
C ALA A 376 -9.27 9.50 15.18
N SER A 377 -8.64 10.61 15.56
CA SER A 377 -9.18 11.52 16.60
C SER A 377 -10.52 12.12 16.20
N PHE A 378 -10.72 12.43 14.91
CA PHE A 378 -12.02 12.89 14.42
C PHE A 378 -13.09 11.79 14.57
N ALA A 379 -12.76 10.55 14.22
CA ALA A 379 -13.67 9.42 14.35
C ALA A 379 -14.11 9.19 15.81
N GLU A 380 -13.18 9.35 16.77
CA GLU A 380 -13.47 9.24 18.20
C GLU A 380 -14.31 10.41 18.73
N ARG A 381 -13.98 11.64 18.36
CA ARG A 381 -14.63 12.85 18.87
C ARG A 381 -16.00 13.12 18.20
N PHE A 382 -16.13 12.80 16.92
CA PHE A 382 -17.33 13.12 16.11
C PHE A 382 -17.90 11.88 15.40
N PRO A 383 -18.22 10.77 16.10
CA PRO A 383 -18.57 9.49 15.49
C PRO A 383 -19.84 9.53 14.59
N LYS A 384 -20.72 10.53 14.77
CA LYS A 384 -21.91 10.72 13.92
C LYS A 384 -21.61 11.45 12.61
N ARG A 385 -20.45 12.09 12.51
CA ARG A 385 -20.01 12.87 11.34
C ARG A 385 -18.78 12.22 10.66
N PHE A 386 -18.44 11.01 11.07
CA PHE A 386 -17.35 10.22 10.51
C PHE A 386 -17.89 9.03 9.73
N PHE A 387 -17.36 8.82 8.50
CA PHE A 387 -17.79 7.76 7.59
C PHE A 387 -16.56 7.06 6.98
N ASP A 388 -16.32 5.82 7.37
CA ASP A 388 -15.39 4.94 6.67
C ASP A 388 -16.20 4.05 5.72
N VAL A 389 -15.94 4.16 4.42
CA VAL A 389 -16.69 3.45 3.38
C VAL A 389 -16.04 2.12 2.97
N GLY A 390 -14.95 1.70 3.63
CA GLY A 390 -14.12 0.60 3.18
C GLY A 390 -13.27 1.02 1.96
N ILE A 391 -12.70 0.05 1.24
CA ILE A 391 -11.87 0.35 0.05
C ILE A 391 -12.80 0.65 -1.14
N ALA A 392 -13.37 1.85 -1.14
CA ALA A 392 -14.40 2.26 -2.11
C ALA A 392 -14.32 3.76 -2.41
N GLU A 393 -13.21 4.22 -2.99
CA GLU A 393 -12.92 5.64 -3.22
C GLU A 393 -13.96 6.32 -4.13
N GLY A 394 -14.42 5.64 -5.18
CA GLY A 394 -15.49 6.17 -6.04
C GLY A 394 -16.78 6.41 -5.28
N HIS A 395 -17.19 5.44 -4.43
CA HIS A 395 -18.36 5.61 -3.57
C HIS A 395 -18.19 6.78 -2.59
N ALA A 396 -16.97 6.97 -2.04
CA ALA A 396 -16.67 8.07 -1.14
C ALA A 396 -16.92 9.43 -1.80
N VAL A 397 -16.46 9.62 -3.04
CA VAL A 397 -16.64 10.88 -3.79
C VAL A 397 -18.12 11.11 -4.11
N SER A 398 -18.83 10.11 -4.62
CA SER A 398 -20.27 10.21 -4.92
C SER A 398 -21.09 10.53 -3.66
N MET A 399 -20.77 9.86 -2.52
CA MET A 399 -21.43 10.12 -1.23
C MET A 399 -21.12 11.53 -0.72
N ALA A 400 -19.86 11.99 -0.80
CA ALA A 400 -19.48 13.35 -0.44
C ALA A 400 -20.25 14.39 -1.27
N SER A 401 -20.35 14.16 -2.59
CA SER A 401 -21.12 15.03 -3.48
C SER A 401 -22.61 15.08 -3.09
N GLY A 402 -23.19 13.95 -2.73
CA GLY A 402 -24.54 13.88 -2.18
C GLY A 402 -24.72 14.67 -0.88
N MET A 403 -23.74 14.58 0.04
CA MET A 403 -23.76 15.36 1.29
C MET A 403 -23.62 16.86 1.03
N ALA A 404 -22.72 17.28 0.14
CA ALA A 404 -22.55 18.67 -0.24
C ALA A 404 -23.82 19.24 -0.88
N LYS A 405 -24.52 18.45 -1.69
CA LYS A 405 -25.81 18.83 -2.28
C LYS A 405 -26.91 19.12 -1.24
N GLN A 406 -26.78 18.55 -0.05
CA GLN A 406 -27.70 18.75 1.08
C GLN A 406 -27.20 19.81 2.08
N GLY A 407 -26.12 20.55 1.76
CA GLY A 407 -25.62 21.66 2.55
C GLY A 407 -24.63 21.29 3.64
N LEU A 408 -24.07 20.08 3.63
CA LEU A 408 -22.92 19.73 4.48
C LEU A 408 -21.61 20.12 3.79
N THR A 409 -20.55 20.19 4.58
CA THR A 409 -19.17 20.37 4.12
C THR A 409 -18.40 19.06 4.29
N PRO A 410 -18.48 18.12 3.33
CA PRO A 410 -17.77 16.86 3.40
C PRO A 410 -16.28 17.05 3.11
N VAL A 411 -15.44 16.44 3.95
CA VAL A 411 -13.98 16.38 3.79
C VAL A 411 -13.59 14.92 3.55
N PHE A 412 -13.17 14.60 2.33
CA PHE A 412 -12.71 13.25 1.98
C PHE A 412 -11.19 13.17 2.12
N ALA A 413 -10.72 12.45 3.15
CA ALA A 413 -9.31 12.20 3.40
C ALA A 413 -8.86 10.90 2.70
N VAL A 414 -7.94 11.02 1.75
CA VAL A 414 -7.56 9.94 0.83
C VAL A 414 -6.11 10.08 0.37
N TYR A 415 -5.43 8.95 0.12
CA TYR A 415 -4.11 9.00 -0.49
C TYR A 415 -4.19 9.41 -1.96
N SER A 416 -3.26 10.24 -2.38
CA SER A 416 -3.18 10.77 -3.75
C SER A 416 -3.26 9.67 -4.82
N SER A 417 -2.48 8.60 -4.68
CA SER A 417 -2.50 7.47 -5.62
C SER A 417 -3.81 6.69 -5.65
N PHE A 418 -4.61 6.72 -4.57
CA PHE A 418 -5.89 6.01 -4.51
C PHE A 418 -7.05 6.88 -5.00
N LEU A 419 -6.96 8.20 -4.85
CA LEU A 419 -7.97 9.12 -5.39
C LEU A 419 -8.13 9.02 -6.92
N GLN A 420 -7.07 8.61 -7.64
CA GLN A 420 -7.14 8.39 -9.10
C GLN A 420 -8.21 7.37 -9.51
N ARG A 421 -8.65 6.46 -8.62
CA ARG A 421 -9.77 5.54 -8.87
C ARG A 421 -11.13 6.23 -8.96
N ALA A 422 -11.23 7.44 -8.43
CA ALA A 422 -12.46 8.22 -8.40
C ALA A 422 -12.44 9.40 -9.40
N TYR A 423 -11.53 9.36 -10.39
CA TYR A 423 -11.36 10.46 -11.34
C TYR A 423 -12.65 10.80 -12.09
N ASP A 424 -13.42 9.79 -12.52
CA ASP A 424 -14.73 9.98 -13.13
C ASP A 424 -15.69 10.71 -12.19
N MET A 425 -15.78 10.27 -10.92
CA MET A 425 -16.67 10.85 -9.91
C MET A 425 -16.26 12.28 -9.52
N LEU A 426 -14.95 12.61 -9.60
CA LEU A 426 -14.50 14.00 -9.40
C LEU A 426 -15.10 14.94 -10.46
N ILE A 427 -15.21 14.47 -11.70
CA ILE A 427 -15.77 15.23 -12.82
C ILE A 427 -17.31 15.22 -12.78
N GLU A 428 -17.90 14.03 -12.78
CA GLU A 428 -19.34 13.83 -12.97
C GLU A 428 -20.13 14.23 -11.72
N ASP A 429 -19.72 13.75 -10.54
CA ASP A 429 -20.51 13.94 -9.34
C ASP A 429 -20.20 15.28 -8.64
N ALA A 430 -18.93 15.67 -8.57
CA ALA A 430 -18.54 16.88 -7.85
C ALA A 430 -18.47 18.12 -8.74
N ALA A 431 -17.65 18.08 -9.82
CA ALA A 431 -17.33 19.27 -10.59
C ALA A 431 -18.45 19.72 -11.55
N LEU A 432 -19.18 18.78 -12.17
CA LEU A 432 -20.27 19.09 -13.10
C LEU A 432 -21.38 19.91 -12.41
N GLN A 433 -21.60 19.69 -11.13
CA GLN A 433 -22.61 20.41 -10.34
C GLN A 433 -22.00 21.51 -9.46
N ASP A 434 -20.71 21.77 -9.58
CA ASP A 434 -19.95 22.75 -8.80
C ASP A 434 -20.16 22.59 -7.27
N LEU A 435 -20.14 21.33 -6.79
CA LEU A 435 -20.41 21.01 -5.39
C LEU A 435 -19.19 21.26 -4.50
N HIS A 436 -19.42 21.84 -3.35
CA HIS A 436 -18.39 22.11 -2.37
C HIS A 436 -17.99 20.83 -1.62
N VAL A 437 -17.03 20.11 -2.17
CA VAL A 437 -16.39 18.94 -1.57
C VAL A 437 -14.92 19.23 -1.35
N VAL A 438 -14.43 19.03 -0.12
CA VAL A 438 -13.00 19.19 0.22
C VAL A 438 -12.30 17.83 0.11
N PHE A 439 -11.32 17.75 -0.78
CA PHE A 439 -10.45 16.60 -0.96
C PHE A 439 -9.13 16.82 -0.23
N ALA A 440 -8.94 16.17 0.91
CA ALA A 440 -7.67 16.16 1.64
C ALA A 440 -6.77 15.06 1.03
N VAL A 441 -5.91 15.49 0.09
CA VAL A 441 -5.10 14.59 -0.74
C VAL A 441 -3.76 14.37 -0.07
N ASP A 442 -3.70 13.33 0.75
CA ASP A 442 -2.53 12.91 1.50
C ASP A 442 -1.54 12.14 0.60
N ARG A 443 -0.26 12.13 0.95
CA ARG A 443 0.80 11.40 0.22
C ARG A 443 0.98 11.85 -1.22
N SER A 444 0.85 13.15 -1.46
CA SER A 444 1.14 13.77 -2.75
C SER A 444 2.65 13.73 -3.06
N GLY A 445 3.01 13.58 -4.33
CA GLY A 445 4.39 13.47 -4.77
C GLY A 445 5.02 12.12 -4.42
N LEU A 446 6.33 12.10 -4.17
CA LEU A 446 7.08 10.89 -3.82
C LEU A 446 6.77 10.43 -2.39
N VAL A 447 6.36 9.17 -2.22
CA VAL A 447 6.10 8.57 -0.90
C VAL A 447 7.20 7.65 -0.39
N GLY A 448 8.12 7.26 -1.27
CA GLY A 448 9.34 6.54 -0.89
C GLY A 448 9.21 5.02 -0.97
N ASN A 449 9.29 4.35 0.17
CA ASN A 449 9.57 2.90 0.29
C ASN A 449 8.47 1.98 -0.29
N ASP A 450 7.24 2.44 -0.46
CA ASP A 450 6.14 1.67 -1.05
C ASP A 450 6.14 1.70 -2.59
N GLY A 451 6.91 2.61 -3.17
CA GLY A 451 7.31 2.61 -4.58
C GLY A 451 6.21 2.97 -5.56
N GLU A 452 6.33 2.39 -6.72
CA GLU A 452 5.67 2.76 -7.96
C GLU A 452 4.14 2.85 -7.86
N THR A 453 3.53 1.98 -7.05
CA THR A 453 2.08 1.89 -6.93
C THR A 453 1.50 2.87 -5.90
N HIS A 454 2.36 3.49 -5.09
CA HIS A 454 1.93 4.37 -4.00
C HIS A 454 2.37 5.83 -4.16
N HIS A 455 3.29 6.14 -5.09
CA HIS A 455 3.67 7.52 -5.38
C HIS A 455 2.47 8.32 -5.87
N GLY A 456 2.24 9.48 -5.24
CA GLY A 456 1.18 10.43 -5.59
C GLY A 456 1.59 11.41 -6.68
N VAL A 457 2.23 10.91 -7.73
CA VAL A 457 2.91 11.74 -8.74
C VAL A 457 2.02 12.16 -9.91
N PHE A 458 0.81 11.63 -9.99
CA PHE A 458 -0.15 11.93 -11.06
C PHE A 458 -1.23 12.94 -10.65
N ASP A 459 -1.29 13.31 -9.37
CA ASP A 459 -2.40 14.08 -8.81
C ASP A 459 -2.54 15.49 -9.40
N VAL A 460 -1.44 16.21 -9.59
CA VAL A 460 -1.47 17.54 -10.23
C VAL A 460 -2.08 17.46 -11.62
N SER A 461 -1.68 16.45 -12.40
CA SER A 461 -2.15 16.25 -13.75
C SER A 461 -3.67 16.05 -13.81
N TYR A 462 -4.21 15.05 -13.07
CA TYR A 462 -5.64 14.77 -13.13
C TYR A 462 -6.49 15.80 -12.37
N LEU A 463 -6.04 16.33 -11.22
CA LEU A 463 -6.79 17.37 -10.49
C LEU A 463 -6.88 18.67 -11.31
N CYS A 464 -5.81 19.05 -12.01
CA CYS A 464 -5.82 20.23 -12.87
C CYS A 464 -6.74 20.08 -14.10
N SER A 465 -7.02 18.87 -14.54
CA SER A 465 -7.96 18.62 -15.67
C SER A 465 -9.44 18.65 -15.23
N VAL A 466 -9.74 18.43 -13.93
CA VAL A 466 -11.13 18.52 -13.42
C VAL A 466 -11.64 19.96 -13.50
N PRO A 467 -12.79 20.25 -14.14
CA PRO A 467 -13.36 21.60 -14.21
C PRO A 467 -13.61 22.20 -12.82
N ASN A 468 -13.47 23.50 -12.69
CA ASN A 468 -13.75 24.27 -11.45
C ASN A 468 -12.98 23.83 -10.19
N MET A 469 -12.15 22.81 -10.26
CA MET A 469 -11.35 22.34 -9.13
C MET A 469 -10.36 23.41 -8.69
N THR A 470 -10.37 23.76 -7.40
CA THR A 470 -9.28 24.52 -6.77
C THR A 470 -8.24 23.57 -6.19
N VAL A 471 -6.95 23.84 -6.41
CA VAL A 471 -5.86 22.97 -5.94
C VAL A 471 -4.87 23.78 -5.10
N PHE A 472 -4.89 23.57 -3.79
CA PHE A 472 -3.94 24.11 -2.81
C PHE A 472 -2.76 23.14 -2.61
N CYS A 473 -1.57 23.71 -2.34
CA CYS A 473 -0.37 22.95 -2.11
C CYS A 473 0.47 23.54 -0.95
N PRO A 474 0.11 23.26 0.30
CA PRO A 474 0.86 23.74 1.46
C PRO A 474 2.27 23.16 1.52
N ALA A 475 3.23 23.99 1.95
CA ALA A 475 4.64 23.66 2.14
C ALA A 475 5.04 23.55 3.62
N SER A 476 4.18 24.04 4.53
CA SER A 476 4.37 24.00 5.99
C SER A 476 3.08 23.55 6.70
N PHE A 477 3.18 23.22 7.98
CA PHE A 477 2.02 22.91 8.82
C PHE A 477 1.08 24.12 8.98
N PHE A 478 1.65 25.33 9.09
CA PHE A 478 0.83 26.53 9.17
C PHE A 478 0.07 26.81 7.87
N GLU A 479 0.71 26.60 6.72
CA GLU A 479 0.01 26.69 5.43
C GLU A 479 -1.09 25.62 5.29
N LEU A 480 -0.84 24.40 5.75
CA LEU A 480 -1.87 23.36 5.75
C LEU A 480 -3.09 23.78 6.55
N ARG A 481 -2.90 24.34 7.75
CA ARG A 481 -3.99 24.86 8.59
C ARG A 481 -4.79 25.94 7.86
N ASP A 482 -4.09 26.93 7.33
CA ASP A 482 -4.72 28.10 6.77
C ASP A 482 -5.38 27.79 5.41
N MET A 483 -4.75 26.95 4.58
CA MET A 483 -5.33 26.49 3.31
C MET A 483 -6.51 25.52 3.53
N LEU A 484 -6.49 24.69 4.57
CA LEU A 484 -7.64 23.85 4.93
C LEU A 484 -8.82 24.73 5.37
N ARG A 485 -8.57 25.77 6.17
CA ARG A 485 -9.61 26.73 6.56
C ARG A 485 -10.20 27.47 5.35
N LEU A 486 -9.35 27.89 4.41
CA LEU A 486 -9.81 28.50 3.15
C LEU A 486 -10.62 27.51 2.30
N ALA A 487 -10.16 26.24 2.21
CA ALA A 487 -10.87 25.20 1.48
C ALA A 487 -12.28 24.95 2.05
N VAL A 488 -12.43 24.99 3.37
CA VAL A 488 -13.71 24.75 4.05
C VAL A 488 -14.66 25.96 3.92
N TYR A 489 -14.16 27.20 4.01
CA TYR A 489 -15.03 28.38 4.19
C TYR A 489 -15.03 29.39 3.05
N ALA A 490 -13.98 29.43 2.22
CA ALA A 490 -13.79 30.51 1.25
C ALA A 490 -13.92 30.09 -0.22
N ILE A 491 -13.89 28.78 -0.49
CA ILE A 491 -13.95 28.26 -1.86
C ILE A 491 -15.36 27.71 -2.14
N ASN A 492 -15.90 28.09 -3.27
CA ASN A 492 -17.07 27.45 -3.83
C ASN A 492 -16.63 26.35 -4.81
N GLY A 493 -17.43 25.28 -4.92
CA GLY A 493 -17.08 24.14 -5.79
C GLY A 493 -16.04 23.19 -5.19
N PRO A 494 -15.55 22.24 -5.98
CA PRO A 494 -14.62 21.20 -5.51
C PRO A 494 -13.24 21.77 -5.23
N VAL A 495 -12.63 21.37 -4.10
CA VAL A 495 -11.33 21.87 -3.68
C VAL A 495 -10.44 20.76 -3.16
N ALA A 496 -9.20 20.70 -3.64
CA ALA A 496 -8.18 19.76 -3.20
C ALA A 496 -7.09 20.49 -2.41
N VAL A 497 -6.75 19.96 -1.23
CA VAL A 497 -5.57 20.36 -0.45
C VAL A 497 -4.60 19.18 -0.50
N ARG A 498 -3.52 19.31 -1.31
CA ARG A 498 -2.54 18.25 -1.52
C ARG A 498 -1.31 18.44 -0.65
N TYR A 499 -0.94 17.45 0.15
CA TYR A 499 0.20 17.50 1.04
C TYR A 499 0.97 16.17 1.06
N PRO A 500 2.31 16.21 1.34
CA PRO A 500 3.18 15.05 1.24
C PRO A 500 3.05 14.12 2.46
N ARG A 501 3.61 12.92 2.33
CA ARG A 501 3.92 12.05 3.46
C ARG A 501 5.10 12.62 4.26
N GLY A 502 5.03 12.54 5.59
CA GLY A 502 6.12 12.96 6.49
C GLY A 502 5.97 14.38 7.01
N GLY A 503 7.06 14.95 7.53
CA GLY A 503 7.07 16.26 8.17
C GLY A 503 7.38 17.41 7.21
N GLN A 504 7.27 18.63 7.73
CA GLN A 504 7.73 19.84 7.04
C GLN A 504 9.27 19.94 7.07
N GLY A 505 9.85 20.71 6.15
CA GLY A 505 11.27 21.02 6.13
C GLY A 505 11.63 22.30 6.90
N GLU A 506 12.67 23.01 6.43
CA GLU A 506 13.10 24.29 7.01
C GLU A 506 12.08 25.42 6.81
N TYR A 507 11.29 25.38 5.73
CA TYR A 507 10.24 26.35 5.48
C TYR A 507 9.05 26.11 6.40
N THR A 508 8.76 27.11 7.26
CA THR A 508 7.71 27.00 8.30
C THR A 508 6.74 28.20 8.27
N GLU A 509 6.86 29.07 7.28
CA GLU A 509 5.99 30.25 7.17
C GLU A 509 4.54 29.87 6.82
N SER A 510 3.63 30.82 7.02
CA SER A 510 2.25 30.74 6.55
C SER A 510 2.02 31.77 5.46
N CYS A 511 1.74 31.29 4.24
CA CYS A 511 1.36 32.14 3.15
C CYS A 511 0.37 31.44 2.22
N THR A 512 -0.83 31.97 2.11
CA THR A 512 -1.91 31.41 1.30
C THR A 512 -2.07 32.09 -0.07
N GLN A 513 -1.18 33.03 -0.41
CA GLN A 513 -1.22 33.66 -1.73
C GLN A 513 -0.93 32.67 -2.84
N PRO A 514 -1.53 32.84 -4.03
CA PRO A 514 -1.30 31.93 -5.16
C PRO A 514 0.17 31.82 -5.57
N GLU A 515 0.90 32.93 -5.56
CA GLU A 515 2.31 33.05 -5.91
C GLU A 515 3.03 33.95 -4.90
N VAL A 516 4.20 33.53 -4.44
CA VAL A 516 5.01 34.30 -3.48
C VAL A 516 6.48 34.29 -3.88
N VAL A 517 7.07 35.44 -4.01
CA VAL A 517 8.53 35.61 -4.15
C VAL A 517 9.16 35.44 -2.78
N LEU A 518 9.80 34.33 -2.50
CA LEU A 518 10.49 34.05 -1.24
C LEU A 518 11.91 34.61 -1.24
N LYS A 519 12.51 34.78 -2.41
CA LYS A 519 13.84 35.31 -2.59
C LYS A 519 13.90 36.04 -3.92
N GLU A 520 14.30 37.27 -3.88
CA GLU A 520 14.58 38.09 -5.09
C GLU A 520 15.83 37.61 -5.81
N GLY A 521 15.81 37.65 -7.15
CA GLY A 521 16.93 37.27 -8.00
C GLY A 521 16.88 37.96 -9.36
N LYS A 522 17.94 37.85 -10.15
CA LYS A 522 18.05 38.52 -11.46
C LYS A 522 18.54 37.62 -12.59
N ASP A 523 19.10 36.45 -12.29
CA ASP A 523 19.76 35.61 -13.28
C ASP A 523 18.88 34.43 -13.76
N VAL A 524 18.05 33.87 -12.88
CA VAL A 524 17.14 32.74 -13.19
C VAL A 524 15.94 32.77 -12.25
N THR A 525 14.75 32.45 -12.78
CA THR A 525 13.52 32.21 -12.02
C THR A 525 13.40 30.72 -11.74
N VAL A 526 13.29 30.34 -10.46
CA VAL A 526 13.05 28.98 -10.00
C VAL A 526 11.69 28.91 -9.34
N VAL A 527 10.80 28.08 -9.88
CA VAL A 527 9.43 27.89 -9.41
C VAL A 527 9.27 26.51 -8.81
N CYS A 528 8.61 26.41 -7.66
CA CYS A 528 8.24 25.15 -7.04
C CYS A 528 7.02 25.30 -6.13
N TYR A 529 6.52 24.19 -5.59
CA TYR A 529 5.38 24.16 -4.66
C TYR A 529 5.52 23.02 -3.65
N GLY A 530 4.70 23.04 -2.62
CA GLY A 530 4.76 22.07 -1.54
C GLY A 530 6.15 22.02 -0.91
N THR A 531 6.53 20.88 -0.38
CA THR A 531 7.82 20.71 0.29
C THR A 531 9.05 20.80 -0.63
N MET A 532 8.86 20.80 -1.96
CA MET A 532 9.94 21.05 -2.92
C MET A 532 10.59 22.44 -2.74
N ILE A 533 9.90 23.38 -2.07
CA ILE A 533 10.45 24.69 -1.73
C ILE A 533 11.75 24.60 -0.93
N ASN A 534 11.88 23.57 -0.06
CA ASN A 534 13.08 23.38 0.74
C ASN A 534 14.30 23.06 -0.14
N GLN A 535 14.10 22.29 -1.22
CA GLN A 535 15.16 22.00 -2.20
C GLN A 535 15.55 23.23 -3.00
N ALA A 536 14.57 24.05 -3.41
CA ALA A 536 14.82 25.28 -4.16
C ALA A 536 15.54 26.33 -3.32
N LEU A 537 15.17 26.52 -2.05
CA LEU A 537 15.87 27.45 -1.13
C LEU A 537 17.31 26.97 -0.85
N ALA A 538 17.51 25.67 -0.68
CA ALA A 538 18.86 25.11 -0.53
C ALA A 538 19.69 25.27 -1.81
N ALA A 539 19.08 25.07 -2.99
CA ALA A 539 19.74 25.30 -4.29
C ALA A 539 20.15 26.78 -4.46
N ALA A 540 19.29 27.71 -4.05
CA ALA A 540 19.62 29.14 -4.11
C ALA A 540 20.85 29.49 -3.26
N ARG A 541 21.02 28.88 -2.08
CA ARG A 541 22.24 29.04 -1.25
C ARG A 541 23.51 28.52 -1.94
N LEU A 542 23.39 27.40 -2.70
CA LEU A 542 24.49 26.85 -3.49
C LEU A 542 24.86 27.76 -4.69
N LEU A 543 23.85 28.35 -5.35
CA LEU A 543 24.03 29.26 -6.48
C LEU A 543 24.68 30.60 -6.08
N GLU A 544 24.36 31.12 -4.88
CA GLU A 544 25.01 32.35 -4.35
C GLU A 544 26.52 32.19 -4.24
N GLN A 545 27.00 30.99 -3.82
CA GLN A 545 28.45 30.69 -3.75
C GLN A 545 29.12 30.77 -5.12
N LYS A 546 28.31 30.68 -6.20
CA LYS A 546 28.77 30.74 -7.60
C LYS A 546 28.42 32.10 -8.27
N ASN A 547 27.99 33.09 -7.50
CA ASN A 547 27.55 34.40 -7.95
C ASN A 547 26.37 34.35 -8.95
N ILE A 548 25.48 33.35 -8.82
CA ILE A 548 24.23 33.24 -9.59
C ILE A 548 23.08 33.62 -8.65
N SER A 549 22.32 34.66 -9.02
CA SER A 549 21.21 35.22 -8.26
C SER A 549 19.90 34.64 -8.73
N ALA A 550 19.42 33.57 -8.05
CA ALA A 550 18.16 32.92 -8.36
C ALA A 550 16.99 33.60 -7.63
N GLU A 551 15.93 33.89 -8.38
CA GLU A 551 14.64 34.29 -7.84
C GLU A 551 13.81 33.05 -7.54
N ILE A 552 13.40 32.88 -6.28
CA ILE A 552 12.64 31.72 -5.83
C ILE A 552 11.19 32.11 -5.65
N ILE A 553 10.31 31.47 -6.45
CA ILE A 553 8.86 31.70 -6.38
C ILE A 553 8.17 30.40 -5.96
N LYS A 554 7.40 30.50 -4.88
CA LYS A 554 6.56 29.42 -4.36
C LYS A 554 5.13 29.57 -4.88
N LEU A 555 4.54 28.48 -5.39
CA LEU A 555 3.12 28.38 -5.63
C LEU A 555 2.41 27.83 -4.38
N GLY A 556 1.40 28.57 -3.89
CA GLY A 556 0.46 28.10 -2.86
C GLY A 556 -0.81 27.53 -3.48
N VAL A 557 -1.21 28.05 -4.65
CA VAL A 557 -2.37 27.61 -5.43
C VAL A 557 -1.89 27.21 -6.82
N ILE A 558 -2.12 25.95 -7.17
CA ILE A 558 -1.77 25.40 -8.50
C ILE A 558 -2.87 25.76 -9.51
N LYS A 559 -4.14 25.71 -9.06
CA LYS A 559 -5.32 26.02 -9.87
C LYS A 559 -6.42 26.62 -8.97
N PRO A 560 -7.12 27.70 -9.40
CA PRO A 560 -6.80 28.51 -10.59
C PRO A 560 -5.53 29.33 -10.40
N ASN A 561 -4.75 29.53 -11.46
CA ASN A 561 -3.57 30.40 -11.43
C ASN A 561 -3.29 30.95 -12.83
N ASN A 562 -2.99 32.24 -12.93
CA ASN A 562 -2.60 32.93 -14.18
C ASN A 562 -1.08 33.16 -14.27
N PHE A 563 -0.32 32.78 -13.24
CA PHE A 563 1.14 32.86 -13.16
C PHE A 563 1.73 34.27 -13.33
N ALA A 564 0.99 35.30 -12.89
CA ALA A 564 1.34 36.70 -13.16
C ALA A 564 2.70 37.11 -12.58
N GLN A 565 3.00 36.71 -11.34
CA GLN A 565 4.30 37.03 -10.71
C GLN A 565 5.44 36.25 -11.38
N ILE A 566 5.20 34.97 -11.70
CA ILE A 566 6.17 34.14 -12.42
C ILE A 566 6.49 34.76 -13.78
N LEU A 567 5.48 35.14 -14.56
CA LEU A 567 5.68 35.77 -15.87
C LEU A 567 6.42 37.10 -15.77
N THR A 568 6.19 37.86 -14.70
CA THR A 568 6.93 39.09 -14.41
C THR A 568 8.40 38.81 -14.09
N SER A 569 8.67 37.79 -13.29
CA SER A 569 10.03 37.36 -12.96
C SER A 569 10.76 36.86 -14.22
N VAL A 570 10.09 36.04 -15.04
CA VAL A 570 10.66 35.51 -16.29
C VAL A 570 11.02 36.63 -17.29
N LYS A 571 10.21 37.69 -17.38
CA LYS A 571 10.57 38.88 -18.18
C LYS A 571 11.88 39.54 -17.72
N LYS A 572 12.16 39.53 -16.40
CA LYS A 572 13.38 40.06 -15.78
C LYS A 572 14.60 39.13 -16.01
N THR A 573 14.42 37.82 -15.79
CA THR A 573 15.52 36.84 -15.78
C THR A 573 15.77 36.19 -17.11
N ALA A 574 14.79 36.17 -18.01
CA ALA A 574 14.74 35.42 -19.28
C ALA A 574 15.00 33.91 -19.17
N ARG A 575 15.03 33.36 -17.96
CA ARG A 575 15.33 31.96 -17.67
C ARG A 575 14.36 31.40 -16.65
N LEU A 576 13.80 30.22 -16.96
CA LEU A 576 12.81 29.56 -16.12
C LEU A 576 13.24 28.14 -15.77
N ILE A 577 13.22 27.81 -14.49
CA ILE A 577 13.26 26.44 -13.99
C ILE A 577 11.98 26.19 -13.20
N VAL A 578 11.29 25.07 -13.46
CA VAL A 578 10.21 24.60 -12.63
C VAL A 578 10.63 23.24 -12.06
N ALA A 579 10.68 23.13 -10.72
CA ALA A 579 11.09 21.92 -10.02
C ALA A 579 9.90 21.32 -9.26
N GLU A 580 9.47 20.13 -9.66
CA GLU A 580 8.24 19.50 -9.16
C GLU A 580 8.36 17.96 -9.11
N ASP A 581 7.87 17.35 -8.03
CA ASP A 581 7.94 15.91 -7.78
C ASP A 581 6.71 15.16 -8.35
N VAL A 582 6.36 15.47 -9.60
CA VAL A 582 5.23 14.89 -10.34
C VAL A 582 5.67 14.39 -11.72
N CYS A 583 4.79 13.64 -12.40
CA CYS A 583 5.03 13.20 -13.77
C CYS A 583 5.16 14.41 -14.73
N SER A 584 5.81 14.21 -15.89
CA SER A 584 6.02 15.28 -16.87
C SER A 584 4.71 15.75 -17.50
N SER A 585 3.84 14.84 -17.89
CA SER A 585 2.60 15.16 -18.59
C SER A 585 1.59 15.88 -17.69
N GLY A 586 1.17 17.08 -18.10
CA GLY A 586 0.21 17.90 -17.37
C GLY A 586 0.79 18.55 -16.09
N CYS A 587 2.11 18.61 -15.98
CA CYS A 587 2.79 19.27 -14.87
C CYS A 587 2.58 20.79 -14.88
N VAL A 588 2.89 21.47 -13.76
CA VAL A 588 2.71 22.92 -13.66
C VAL A 588 3.66 23.66 -14.60
N GLY A 589 4.86 23.14 -14.82
CA GLY A 589 5.82 23.73 -15.74
C GLY A 589 5.29 23.88 -17.16
N GLU A 590 4.60 22.87 -17.69
CA GLU A 590 3.95 22.98 -19.01
C GLU A 590 2.88 24.06 -19.04
N ARG A 591 2.10 24.22 -17.97
CA ARG A 591 1.06 25.25 -17.86
C ARG A 591 1.63 26.65 -17.79
N ILE A 592 2.77 26.86 -17.10
CA ILE A 592 3.48 28.14 -17.05
C ILE A 592 3.99 28.50 -18.43
N VAL A 593 4.62 27.57 -19.15
CA VAL A 593 5.11 27.80 -20.51
C VAL A 593 3.97 28.15 -21.47
N ALA A 594 2.85 27.44 -21.38
CA ALA A 594 1.66 27.73 -22.17
C ALA A 594 1.09 29.13 -21.85
N ALA A 595 1.01 29.52 -20.57
CA ALA A 595 0.56 30.84 -20.16
C ALA A 595 1.51 31.95 -20.66
N ALA A 596 2.82 31.72 -20.63
CA ALA A 596 3.81 32.64 -21.19
C ALA A 596 3.60 32.86 -22.69
N ALA A 597 3.43 31.78 -23.45
CA ALA A 597 3.17 31.85 -24.87
C ALA A 597 1.86 32.62 -25.20
N GLN A 598 0.78 32.33 -24.46
CA GLN A 598 -0.51 33.04 -24.63
C GLN A 598 -0.42 34.53 -24.24
N GLY A 599 0.37 34.84 -23.20
CA GLY A 599 0.60 36.21 -22.72
C GLY A 599 1.66 36.99 -23.52
N GLY A 600 2.24 36.41 -24.55
CA GLY A 600 3.32 37.02 -25.34
C GLY A 600 4.60 37.29 -24.54
N VAL A 601 4.85 36.48 -23.47
CA VAL A 601 6.08 36.54 -22.68
C VAL A 601 7.10 35.60 -23.30
N GLU A 602 8.19 36.17 -23.79
CA GLU A 602 9.31 35.38 -24.31
C GLU A 602 10.11 34.80 -23.14
N ILE A 603 10.29 33.47 -23.14
CA ILE A 603 11.18 32.77 -22.25
C ILE A 603 12.41 32.36 -23.02
N GLY A 604 13.56 32.99 -22.78
CA GLY A 604 14.78 32.69 -23.50
C GLY A 604 15.22 31.24 -23.32
N ARG A 605 15.16 30.73 -22.05
CA ARG A 605 15.49 29.33 -21.75
C ARG A 605 14.59 28.75 -20.68
N THR A 606 14.22 27.48 -20.86
CA THR A 606 13.36 26.76 -19.88
C THR A 606 13.94 25.38 -19.57
N MET A 607 13.92 25.01 -18.30
CA MET A 607 14.13 23.63 -17.84
C MET A 607 13.01 23.21 -16.91
N LEU A 608 12.27 22.16 -17.30
CA LEU A 608 11.23 21.55 -16.48
C LEU A 608 11.85 20.32 -15.80
N LEU A 609 12.13 20.44 -14.51
CA LEU A 609 12.66 19.38 -13.67
C LEU A 609 11.48 18.65 -13.02
N ASN A 610 11.25 17.42 -13.43
CA ASN A 610 10.16 16.59 -12.93
C ASN A 610 10.57 15.10 -12.96
N LEU A 611 9.65 14.20 -12.67
CA LEU A 611 9.93 12.76 -12.60
C LEU A 611 9.97 12.07 -13.98
N GLY A 612 9.68 12.79 -15.06
CA GLY A 612 9.58 12.24 -16.42
C GLY A 612 8.29 11.43 -16.64
N ASP A 613 8.26 10.69 -17.74
CA ASP A 613 7.12 9.82 -18.11
C ASP A 613 7.29 8.37 -17.61
N GLY A 614 8.42 8.04 -17.02
CA GLY A 614 8.72 6.70 -16.54
C GLY A 614 8.16 6.43 -15.14
N ILE A 615 8.00 5.16 -14.83
CA ILE A 615 7.65 4.72 -13.47
C ILE A 615 8.83 4.95 -12.52
N VAL A 616 8.58 5.54 -11.36
CA VAL A 616 9.58 5.79 -10.33
C VAL A 616 9.66 4.61 -9.37
N ALA A 617 10.84 4.06 -9.17
CA ALA A 617 11.09 2.93 -8.27
C ALA A 617 10.84 3.28 -6.79
N HIS A 618 10.86 2.26 -5.93
CA HIS A 618 10.85 2.44 -4.47
C HIS A 618 12.24 2.85 -3.96
N GLY A 619 12.27 3.55 -2.82
CA GLY A 619 13.49 4.02 -2.15
C GLY A 619 13.19 5.12 -1.16
N ARG A 620 14.18 5.70 -0.51
CA ARG A 620 13.97 6.92 0.29
C ARG A 620 13.70 8.10 -0.62
N VAL A 621 12.86 9.02 -0.19
CA VAL A 621 12.49 10.21 -0.99
C VAL A 621 13.72 11.00 -1.41
N GLU A 622 14.71 11.16 -0.51
CA GLU A 622 15.94 11.88 -0.80
C GLU A 622 16.80 11.20 -1.88
N GLU A 623 16.81 9.85 -1.91
CA GLU A 623 17.50 9.07 -2.95
C GLU A 623 16.83 9.24 -4.30
N LEU A 624 15.50 9.20 -4.31
CA LEU A 624 14.69 9.37 -5.53
C LEU A 624 14.79 10.78 -6.10
N LEU A 625 14.75 11.82 -5.24
CA LEU A 625 14.95 13.21 -5.66
C LEU A 625 16.34 13.41 -6.28
N ARG A 626 17.38 12.83 -5.68
CA ARG A 626 18.76 12.88 -6.20
C ARG A 626 18.88 12.18 -7.54
N ASP A 627 18.30 10.99 -7.68
CA ASP A 627 18.30 10.21 -8.93
C ASP A 627 17.65 11.01 -10.08
N ARG A 628 16.61 11.79 -9.78
CA ARG A 628 15.89 12.61 -10.73
C ARG A 628 16.42 14.04 -10.88
N GLY A 629 17.48 14.40 -10.17
CA GLY A 629 18.04 15.77 -10.19
C GLY A 629 17.10 16.82 -9.62
N LEU A 630 16.21 16.43 -8.71
CA LEU A 630 15.24 17.28 -8.03
C LEU A 630 15.69 17.69 -6.62
N ASP A 631 16.85 17.19 -6.16
CA ASP A 631 17.48 17.68 -4.93
C ASP A 631 18.14 19.05 -5.14
N ALA A 632 18.56 19.69 -4.06
CA ALA A 632 19.18 21.02 -4.11
C ALA A 632 20.38 21.10 -5.08
N ALA A 633 21.21 20.06 -5.12
CA ALA A 633 22.37 20.00 -6.02
C ALA A 633 21.96 19.88 -7.49
N GLY A 634 20.95 19.08 -7.78
CA GLY A 634 20.39 18.91 -9.13
C GLY A 634 19.76 20.21 -9.65
N ILE A 635 18.93 20.88 -8.83
CA ILE A 635 18.32 22.17 -9.17
C ILE A 635 19.41 23.23 -9.40
N ALA A 636 20.42 23.30 -8.52
CA ALA A 636 21.53 24.25 -8.69
C ALA A 636 22.32 23.98 -9.97
N LYS A 637 22.62 22.71 -10.28
CA LYS A 637 23.29 22.31 -11.54
C LYS A 637 22.50 22.71 -12.78
N ALA A 638 21.17 22.53 -12.74
CA ALA A 638 20.29 22.95 -13.83
C ALA A 638 20.32 24.48 -14.01
N ALA A 639 20.31 25.23 -12.91
CA ALA A 639 20.40 26.68 -12.93
C ALA A 639 21.76 27.18 -13.46
N GLU A 640 22.86 26.57 -13.07
CA GLU A 640 24.18 26.86 -13.62
C GLU A 640 24.20 26.63 -15.14
N LYS A 641 23.72 25.48 -15.59
CA LYS A 641 23.68 25.11 -17.01
C LYS A 641 22.91 26.17 -17.81
N ILE A 642 21.71 26.53 -17.36
CA ILE A 642 20.85 27.47 -18.09
C ILE A 642 21.42 28.91 -18.07
N CYS A 643 22.26 29.26 -17.09
CA CYS A 643 22.91 30.57 -16.98
C CYS A 643 24.24 30.65 -17.75
N THR A 644 24.99 29.55 -17.92
CA THR A 644 26.35 29.56 -18.48
C THR A 644 26.43 29.13 -19.93
N GLU A 645 25.54 28.31 -20.45
CA GLU A 645 25.50 27.97 -21.86
C GLU A 645 25.14 29.19 -22.65
N ASN A 646 26.14 29.81 -23.33
CA ASN A 646 25.92 30.81 -24.35
C ASN A 646 25.27 30.14 -25.56
N GLY A 647 24.10 30.64 -26.02
CA GLY A 647 23.35 30.14 -27.16
C GLY A 647 24.09 30.23 -28.49
#